data_9648729323d3a0564a1ffc6791be3758
#
_entry.id   9648729323d3a0564a1ffc6791be3758
#
_cell.length_a   1.000
_cell.length_b   1.000
_cell.length_c   1.000
_cell.angle_alpha   90.00
_cell.angle_beta   90.00
_cell.angle_gamma   90.00
#
_symmetry.space_group_name_H-M   'P 1'
#
loop_
_entity.id
_entity.type
_entity.pdbx_description
1 polymer ?
#
loop_
_entity_poly.entity_id
_entity_poly.type
_entity_poly.pdbx_seq_one_letter_code
_entity_poly.pdbx_strand_id
1 'polypeptide(L)'
;MSLQKLENYSNKAVVQEEVLILTELLEDITKNMLAQETFEKIIQLKELSTSENYQGLNNLVTSLSNEEMIYISRYFSILPLLINISEDVDLAYEINHQNNVDQDYLGKLSTTIKMVAEKENAAEILEKLNVVPVLTAHPTQVQRKSMLDLTNHIHTLLRKYRDVKLGLINKEKWHTDLRRYIEIIMQTDMIREKKLKVTNEITNVMEYYQSSFLNAVPRLTAEYKKLAKEQGIELQHPKPITMGMWIGGDRDGNPFVTAETLNKSALTQCEVIMNYYDEKICNLYREFSLSTSIVNVSDKVREMALKSQDNSIYREKELYRRALFDIQAKMQATKAYLIEDKDLQPRYATADEFYQDLLAIRDSLLENKGEYLISGEFVELMQAVEIFGFYLASIDMRQDSSVHEACVAELLASAGINDHYSDLSEDEKCALLLKELEEDPRILSATHAEKSELLEKELSIFKAARKLKDKLGENVIRQTIISHATSVSDMLELAIMLKEVGLVDAQKARVQIVPLFETIEDLDHSEETMRRYFSLPLAKKWIASKDNYQEIMLGYSDSNKDGGYLSSCWTLYKAQQQLTAIGDEFGVKVTFFHGRGGTVGRGGGPTYEAITSQPLKSIKDRIRLTEQGEVIGNKYGNKDAAYYNLEMLVSAAINRMITKKKSDTNTSNRYEAIMDQVVDRSYDIYRDLVFGNEHFYDYFFESSPINAISSFNIGSRPAARKTITEIGGLRAIPWVFSWSQSRVMFPGWYGVGSSFKEFIDQDPDNIEILRDMYQNWPFFQSLLSNVDMVLSKSNMNIAFEYAKLCEDEEVQAIYYTILDEWQLTKDVILAIEGYDELLAENSYLKDSLNYRMPYFNILNYIQLELIKRQRRGELSADEERLIHTTINGIATGLRNSG
;
A
#
# COMPACT_ATOMS: atom_id res chain seq x y z
N MET A 1 -9.25 -10.65 21.69
CA MET A 1 -10.54 -11.26 21.28
C MET A 1 -10.41 -11.45 19.78
N SER A 2 -10.21 -12.71 19.36
CA SER A 2 -9.87 -13.10 17.99
C SER A 2 -10.96 -12.76 16.98
N LEU A 3 -10.61 -12.78 15.69
CA LEU A 3 -11.50 -12.77 14.52
C LEU A 3 -12.66 -13.77 14.63
N GLN A 4 -12.56 -14.78 15.49
CA GLN A 4 -13.62 -15.77 15.80
C GLN A 4 -14.99 -15.14 16.15
N LYS A 5 -15.05 -13.90 16.64
CA LYS A 5 -16.34 -13.24 16.89
C LYS A 5 -16.94 -12.55 15.66
N LEU A 6 -16.18 -12.33 14.59
CA LEU A 6 -16.72 -11.89 13.31
C LEU A 6 -17.56 -12.98 12.61
N GLU A 7 -17.25 -14.25 12.88
CA GLU A 7 -17.92 -15.40 12.27
C GLU A 7 -19.43 -15.51 12.56
N ASN A 8 -19.87 -15.00 13.70
CA ASN A 8 -21.29 -15.07 14.08
C ASN A 8 -22.16 -14.00 13.39
N TYR A 9 -21.58 -13.10 12.60
CA TYR A 9 -22.30 -11.98 12.00
C TYR A 9 -22.26 -11.96 10.47
N SER A 10 -21.43 -12.79 9.81
CA SER A 10 -21.47 -12.90 8.36
C SER A 10 -22.82 -13.49 7.95
N ASN A 11 -23.55 -12.74 7.13
CA ASN A 11 -24.81 -13.24 6.60
C ASN A 11 -24.51 -14.16 5.42
N LYS A 12 -23.80 -15.28 5.70
CA LYS A 12 -23.34 -16.28 4.70
C LYS A 12 -24.42 -16.60 3.66
N ALA A 13 -25.69 -16.59 4.08
CA ALA A 13 -26.81 -16.86 3.18
C ALA A 13 -27.01 -15.76 2.11
N VAL A 14 -26.74 -14.50 2.42
CA VAL A 14 -26.89 -13.40 1.46
C VAL A 14 -25.74 -13.43 0.44
N VAL A 15 -24.50 -13.62 0.88
CA VAL A 15 -23.34 -13.75 -0.02
C VAL A 15 -23.55 -14.97 -0.95
N GLN A 16 -23.97 -16.10 -0.44
CA GLN A 16 -24.23 -17.29 -1.25
C GLN A 16 -25.32 -17.04 -2.29
N GLU A 17 -26.40 -16.33 -1.92
CA GLU A 17 -27.48 -15.97 -2.83
C GLU A 17 -27.00 -14.99 -3.89
N GLU A 18 -26.23 -13.97 -3.53
CA GLU A 18 -25.63 -13.01 -4.49
C GLU A 18 -24.68 -13.70 -5.46
N VAL A 19 -23.78 -14.54 -4.96
CA VAL A 19 -22.84 -15.30 -5.78
C VAL A 19 -23.57 -16.24 -6.74
N LEU A 20 -24.67 -16.89 -6.29
CA LEU A 20 -25.51 -17.71 -7.15
C LEU A 20 -26.11 -16.88 -8.30
N ILE A 21 -26.71 -15.73 -8.00
CA ILE A 21 -27.27 -14.81 -9.01
C ILE A 21 -26.20 -14.36 -9.99
N LEU A 22 -25.02 -13.97 -9.51
CA LEU A 22 -23.91 -13.52 -10.35
C LEU A 22 -23.40 -14.65 -11.26
N THR A 23 -23.31 -15.88 -10.76
CA THR A 23 -22.89 -17.06 -11.50
C THR A 23 -23.91 -17.42 -12.57
N GLU A 24 -25.21 -17.47 -12.22
CA GLU A 24 -26.30 -17.74 -13.18
C GLU A 24 -26.34 -16.72 -14.31
N LEU A 25 -26.17 -15.43 -13.98
CA LEU A 25 -26.12 -14.36 -14.99
C LEU A 25 -24.90 -14.50 -15.91
N LEU A 26 -23.72 -14.80 -15.34
CA LEU A 26 -22.51 -14.99 -16.14
C LEU A 26 -22.63 -16.22 -17.05
N GLU A 27 -23.20 -17.33 -16.56
CA GLU A 27 -23.45 -18.54 -17.35
C GLU A 27 -24.42 -18.29 -18.49
N ASP A 28 -25.54 -17.58 -18.22
CA ASP A 28 -26.54 -17.28 -19.24
C ASP A 28 -26.00 -16.32 -20.33
N ILE A 29 -25.23 -15.30 -19.92
CA ILE A 29 -24.54 -14.41 -20.86
C ILE A 29 -23.57 -15.21 -21.73
N THR A 30 -22.75 -16.06 -21.10
CA THR A 30 -21.73 -16.87 -21.80
C THR A 30 -22.37 -17.85 -22.79
N LYS A 31 -23.45 -18.51 -22.39
CA LYS A 31 -24.22 -19.42 -23.23
C LYS A 31 -24.80 -18.72 -24.47
N ASN A 32 -25.21 -17.46 -24.34
CA ASN A 32 -25.76 -16.70 -25.48
C ASN A 32 -24.66 -16.12 -26.39
N MET A 33 -23.42 -16.00 -25.89
CA MET A 33 -22.28 -15.42 -26.61
C MET A 33 -21.46 -16.47 -27.37
N LEU A 34 -21.37 -17.70 -26.85
CA LEU A 34 -20.48 -18.73 -27.35
C LEU A 34 -21.23 -19.87 -28.11
N ALA A 35 -20.48 -20.62 -28.91
CA ALA A 35 -20.95 -21.86 -29.45
C ALA A 35 -21.32 -22.85 -28.33
N GLN A 36 -22.37 -23.65 -28.54
CA GLN A 36 -22.86 -24.61 -27.54
C GLN A 36 -21.76 -25.57 -27.05
N GLU A 37 -20.89 -26.05 -27.97
CA GLU A 37 -19.77 -26.91 -27.59
C GLU A 37 -18.77 -26.26 -26.65
N THR A 38 -18.39 -25.00 -26.86
CA THR A 38 -17.46 -24.27 -26.02
C THR A 38 -18.07 -24.02 -24.64
N PHE A 39 -19.37 -23.72 -24.57
CA PHE A 39 -20.06 -23.58 -23.30
C PHE A 39 -20.12 -24.90 -22.51
N GLU A 40 -20.40 -26.02 -23.17
CA GLU A 40 -20.38 -27.35 -22.56
C GLU A 40 -18.99 -27.68 -21.97
N LYS A 41 -17.90 -27.32 -22.66
CA LYS A 41 -16.54 -27.46 -22.14
C LYS A 41 -16.29 -26.62 -20.88
N ILE A 42 -16.85 -25.42 -20.79
CA ILE A 42 -16.77 -24.61 -19.55
C ILE A 42 -17.41 -25.36 -18.38
N ILE A 43 -18.60 -25.94 -18.58
CA ILE A 43 -19.28 -26.69 -17.52
C ILE A 43 -18.49 -27.96 -17.14
N GLN A 44 -17.97 -28.69 -18.12
CA GLN A 44 -17.13 -29.87 -17.86
C GLN A 44 -15.84 -29.53 -17.11
N LEU A 45 -15.17 -28.43 -17.45
CA LEU A 45 -13.97 -27.97 -16.74
C LEU A 45 -14.30 -27.63 -15.27
N LYS A 46 -15.44 -26.98 -15.02
CA LYS A 46 -15.93 -26.67 -13.67
C LYS A 46 -16.18 -27.95 -12.87
N GLU A 47 -16.85 -28.94 -13.45
CA GLU A 47 -17.12 -30.24 -12.81
C GLU A 47 -15.83 -31.01 -12.50
N LEU A 48 -14.90 -31.10 -13.47
CA LEU A 48 -13.63 -31.79 -13.31
C LEU A 48 -12.76 -31.14 -12.22
N SER A 49 -12.73 -29.81 -12.18
CA SER A 49 -11.95 -29.09 -11.17
C SER A 49 -12.57 -29.18 -9.79
N THR A 50 -13.91 -29.12 -9.66
CA THR A 50 -14.62 -29.26 -8.39
C THR A 50 -14.50 -30.68 -7.81
N SER A 51 -14.45 -31.70 -8.66
CA SER A 51 -14.24 -33.10 -8.27
C SER A 51 -12.75 -33.48 -8.11
N GLU A 52 -11.85 -32.53 -8.22
CA GLU A 52 -10.38 -32.73 -8.16
C GLU A 52 -9.85 -33.77 -9.15
N ASN A 53 -10.56 -33.97 -10.27
CA ASN A 53 -10.11 -34.83 -11.35
C ASN A 53 -9.06 -34.12 -12.23
N TYR A 54 -7.88 -33.95 -11.71
CA TYR A 54 -6.78 -33.20 -12.36
C TYR A 54 -6.33 -33.82 -13.68
N GLN A 55 -6.37 -35.17 -13.81
CA GLN A 55 -6.05 -35.86 -15.07
C GLN A 55 -7.10 -35.56 -16.16
N GLY A 56 -8.37 -35.62 -15.82
CA GLY A 56 -9.46 -35.27 -16.75
C GLY A 56 -9.39 -33.79 -17.14
N LEU A 57 -9.09 -32.92 -16.19
CA LEU A 57 -8.90 -31.49 -16.40
C LEU A 57 -7.75 -31.21 -17.39
N ASN A 58 -6.60 -31.81 -17.19
CA ASN A 58 -5.44 -31.67 -18.08
C ASN A 58 -5.76 -32.15 -19.50
N ASN A 59 -6.39 -33.32 -19.64
CA ASN A 59 -6.76 -33.88 -20.95
C ASN A 59 -7.73 -32.96 -21.72
N LEU A 60 -8.73 -32.41 -21.03
CA LEU A 60 -9.69 -31.51 -21.67
C LEU A 60 -9.02 -30.19 -22.05
N VAL A 61 -8.21 -29.60 -21.19
CA VAL A 61 -7.47 -28.34 -21.46
C VAL A 61 -6.53 -28.52 -22.67
N THR A 62 -5.79 -29.64 -22.77
CA THR A 62 -4.88 -29.91 -23.88
C THR A 62 -5.63 -30.02 -25.22
N SER A 63 -6.90 -30.45 -25.22
CA SER A 63 -7.74 -30.56 -26.41
C SER A 63 -8.34 -29.22 -26.87
N LEU A 64 -8.27 -28.15 -26.09
CA LEU A 64 -8.84 -26.87 -26.44
C LEU A 64 -8.07 -26.19 -27.57
N SER A 65 -8.79 -25.58 -28.49
CA SER A 65 -8.20 -24.63 -29.45
C SER A 65 -7.81 -23.33 -28.78
N ASN A 66 -6.91 -22.54 -29.37
CA ASN A 66 -6.52 -21.25 -28.86
C ASN A 66 -7.72 -20.29 -28.73
N GLU A 67 -8.64 -20.34 -29.68
CA GLU A 67 -9.88 -19.54 -29.66
C GLU A 67 -10.77 -19.91 -28.46
N GLU A 68 -10.96 -21.19 -28.18
CA GLU A 68 -11.71 -21.63 -27.00
C GLU A 68 -11.03 -21.20 -25.70
N MET A 69 -9.69 -21.28 -25.64
CA MET A 69 -8.93 -20.81 -24.46
C MET A 69 -9.14 -19.32 -24.18
N ILE A 70 -9.36 -18.46 -25.20
CA ILE A 70 -9.67 -17.05 -25.02
C ILE A 70 -10.92 -16.88 -24.16
N TYR A 71 -12.01 -17.50 -24.58
CA TYR A 71 -13.32 -17.34 -23.91
C TYR A 71 -13.37 -18.05 -22.57
N ILE A 72 -12.78 -19.24 -22.47
CA ILE A 72 -12.74 -20.03 -21.23
C ILE A 72 -11.90 -19.32 -20.17
N SER A 73 -10.70 -18.83 -20.52
CA SER A 73 -9.85 -18.06 -19.58
C SER A 73 -10.56 -16.79 -19.10
N ARG A 74 -11.30 -16.15 -20.00
CA ARG A 74 -12.07 -14.95 -19.67
C ARG A 74 -13.18 -15.25 -18.67
N TYR A 75 -13.98 -16.31 -18.92
CA TYR A 75 -15.03 -16.73 -18.00
C TYR A 75 -14.49 -17.01 -16.59
N PHE A 76 -13.42 -17.81 -16.49
CA PHE A 76 -12.81 -18.15 -15.20
C PHE A 76 -11.99 -17.03 -14.56
N SER A 77 -11.68 -15.96 -15.28
CA SER A 77 -11.09 -14.74 -14.71
C SER A 77 -12.16 -13.79 -14.17
N ILE A 78 -13.34 -13.74 -14.78
CA ILE A 78 -14.44 -12.84 -14.38
C ILE A 78 -15.20 -13.41 -13.18
N LEU A 79 -15.41 -14.72 -13.11
CA LEU A 79 -16.17 -15.34 -12.04
C LEU A 79 -15.57 -15.05 -10.65
N PRO A 80 -14.26 -15.23 -10.37
CA PRO A 80 -13.66 -14.83 -9.10
C PRO A 80 -13.74 -13.32 -8.83
N LEU A 81 -13.70 -12.49 -9.86
CA LEU A 81 -13.87 -11.06 -9.72
C LEU A 81 -15.27 -10.71 -9.21
N LEU A 82 -16.31 -11.33 -9.74
CA LEU A 82 -17.70 -11.13 -9.30
C LEU A 82 -17.91 -11.63 -7.85
N ILE A 83 -17.32 -12.76 -7.50
CA ILE A 83 -17.35 -13.29 -6.13
C ILE A 83 -16.68 -12.29 -5.17
N ASN A 84 -15.51 -11.75 -5.52
CA ASN A 84 -14.82 -10.76 -4.72
C ASN A 84 -15.69 -9.52 -4.46
N ILE A 85 -16.45 -9.05 -5.46
CA ILE A 85 -17.34 -7.88 -5.30
C ILE A 85 -18.45 -8.18 -4.29
N SER A 86 -19.07 -9.37 -4.33
CA SER A 86 -20.10 -9.76 -3.36
C SER A 86 -19.55 -9.85 -1.93
N GLU A 87 -18.37 -10.46 -1.76
CA GLU A 87 -17.69 -10.51 -0.45
C GLU A 87 -17.36 -9.11 0.08
N ASP A 88 -16.90 -8.20 -0.78
CA ASP A 88 -16.58 -6.82 -0.39
C ASP A 88 -17.85 -6.02 0.01
N VAL A 89 -18.98 -6.26 -0.66
CA VAL A 89 -20.27 -5.66 -0.30
C VAL A 89 -20.75 -6.14 1.06
N ASP A 90 -20.64 -7.43 1.32
CA ASP A 90 -21.06 -8.01 2.60
C ASP A 90 -20.21 -7.49 3.75
N LEU A 91 -18.90 -7.48 3.59
CA LEU A 91 -17.97 -6.92 4.57
C LEU A 91 -18.31 -5.45 4.89
N ALA A 92 -18.54 -4.63 3.87
CA ALA A 92 -18.91 -3.22 4.06
C ALA A 92 -20.28 -3.07 4.74
N TYR A 93 -21.22 -4.00 4.50
CA TYR A 93 -22.52 -3.99 5.15
C TYR A 93 -22.43 -4.38 6.64
N GLU A 94 -21.71 -5.45 6.95
CA GLU A 94 -21.50 -5.92 8.33
C GLU A 94 -20.86 -4.81 9.18
N ILE A 95 -19.87 -4.10 8.64
CA ILE A 95 -19.19 -2.99 9.30
C ILE A 95 -20.18 -1.86 9.61
N ASN A 96 -21.03 -1.47 8.64
CA ASN A 96 -22.02 -0.42 8.84
C ASN A 96 -23.14 -0.84 9.80
N HIS A 97 -23.50 -2.14 9.85
CA HIS A 97 -24.53 -2.67 10.76
C HIS A 97 -24.02 -2.79 12.18
N GLN A 98 -22.76 -3.21 12.37
CA GLN A 98 -22.11 -3.28 13.69
C GLN A 98 -21.95 -1.89 14.32
N ASN A 99 -21.91 -0.81 13.50
CA ASN A 99 -21.94 0.56 14.01
C ASN A 99 -23.24 0.91 14.76
N ASN A 100 -24.31 0.17 14.52
CA ASN A 100 -25.63 0.36 15.17
C ASN A 100 -25.91 -0.60 16.31
N VAL A 101 -25.03 -1.58 16.59
CA VAL A 101 -25.15 -2.53 17.70
C VAL A 101 -24.03 -2.23 18.68
N ASP A 102 -24.35 -2.09 19.97
CA ASP A 102 -23.43 -1.79 21.09
C ASP A 102 -22.41 -2.94 21.36
N GLN A 103 -21.74 -3.44 20.32
CA GLN A 103 -20.67 -4.43 20.50
C GLN A 103 -19.30 -3.77 20.38
N ASP A 104 -18.50 -3.87 21.45
CA ASP A 104 -17.12 -3.46 21.49
C ASP A 104 -16.25 -4.35 20.58
N TYR A 105 -16.00 -3.86 19.36
CA TYR A 105 -15.16 -4.50 18.37
C TYR A 105 -13.76 -3.87 18.40
N LEU A 106 -12.73 -4.70 18.55
CA LEU A 106 -11.34 -4.27 18.44
C LEU A 106 -11.07 -3.81 17.00
N GLY A 107 -10.65 -2.57 16.84
CA GLY A 107 -10.44 -1.95 15.52
C GLY A 107 -11.48 -0.88 15.19
N LYS A 108 -12.60 -0.81 15.95
CA LYS A 108 -13.56 0.29 15.84
C LYS A 108 -13.01 1.54 16.53
N LEU A 109 -13.05 2.66 15.82
CA LEU A 109 -12.51 3.92 16.31
C LEU A 109 -13.16 4.36 17.63
N SER A 110 -14.49 4.21 17.75
CA SER A 110 -15.21 4.56 18.98
C SER A 110 -14.73 3.78 20.21
N THR A 111 -14.51 2.47 20.08
CA THR A 111 -13.96 1.64 21.15
C THR A 111 -12.54 2.04 21.50
N THR A 112 -11.73 2.26 20.47
CA THR A 112 -10.32 2.63 20.63
C THR A 112 -10.17 3.98 21.32
N ILE A 113 -10.97 4.99 20.95
CA ILE A 113 -10.93 6.32 21.60
C ILE A 113 -11.40 6.23 23.06
N LYS A 114 -12.41 5.43 23.39
CA LYS A 114 -12.81 5.17 24.79
C LYS A 114 -11.64 4.60 25.62
N MET A 115 -10.90 3.63 25.06
CA MET A 115 -9.72 3.04 25.73
C MET A 115 -8.60 4.05 25.93
N VAL A 116 -8.38 4.96 24.97
CA VAL A 116 -7.40 6.04 25.11
C VAL A 116 -7.83 7.04 26.16
N ALA A 117 -9.12 7.39 26.24
CA ALA A 117 -9.65 8.38 27.20
C ALA A 117 -9.38 8.00 28.66
N GLU A 118 -9.14 6.72 28.96
CA GLU A 118 -8.71 6.24 30.28
C GLU A 118 -7.23 6.55 30.62
N LYS A 119 -6.45 7.09 29.68
CA LYS A 119 -5.03 7.41 29.89
C LYS A 119 -4.85 8.87 30.30
N GLU A 120 -3.89 9.12 31.16
CA GLU A 120 -3.56 10.50 31.62
C GLU A 120 -3.16 11.44 30.47
N ASN A 121 -2.49 10.89 29.43
CA ASN A 121 -2.01 11.65 28.28
C ASN A 121 -2.90 11.47 27.04
N ALA A 122 -4.18 11.14 27.19
CA ALA A 122 -5.12 10.87 26.09
C ALA A 122 -5.16 11.98 25.04
N ALA A 123 -5.27 13.23 25.48
CA ALA A 123 -5.30 14.39 24.59
C ALA A 123 -4.02 14.49 23.74
N GLU A 124 -2.86 14.25 24.31
CA GLU A 124 -1.58 14.29 23.62
C GLU A 124 -1.48 13.18 22.58
N ILE A 125 -1.87 11.95 22.93
CA ILE A 125 -1.89 10.80 22.02
C ILE A 125 -2.76 11.11 20.82
N LEU A 126 -4.00 11.56 21.07
CA LEU A 126 -4.97 11.81 19.99
C LEU A 126 -4.62 13.03 19.14
N GLU A 127 -3.99 14.07 19.72
CA GLU A 127 -3.59 15.26 18.96
C GLU A 127 -2.40 15.00 18.03
N LYS A 128 -1.43 14.17 18.48
CA LYS A 128 -0.17 13.93 17.76
C LYS A 128 -0.22 12.76 16.78
N LEU A 129 -1.19 11.86 16.93
CA LEU A 129 -1.28 10.69 16.07
C LEU A 129 -1.32 11.08 14.59
N ASN A 130 -0.46 10.43 13.80
CA ASN A 130 -0.44 10.58 12.36
C ASN A 130 -0.10 9.25 11.66
N VAL A 131 -1.07 8.65 11.01
CA VAL A 131 -0.91 7.47 10.16
C VAL A 131 -0.83 7.94 8.72
N VAL A 132 0.18 7.46 7.98
CA VAL A 132 0.46 7.90 6.62
C VAL A 132 0.48 6.71 5.67
N PRO A 133 -0.65 6.33 5.07
CA PRO A 133 -0.65 5.41 3.94
C PRO A 133 -0.02 6.09 2.73
N VAL A 134 0.96 5.42 2.12
CA VAL A 134 1.74 5.92 0.98
C VAL A 134 1.41 5.09 -0.25
N LEU A 135 0.76 5.73 -1.23
CA LEU A 135 0.34 5.04 -2.45
C LEU A 135 1.52 4.83 -3.39
N THR A 136 1.74 3.58 -3.78
CA THR A 136 2.80 3.20 -4.72
C THR A 136 2.24 2.81 -6.08
N ALA A 137 3.10 2.84 -7.10
CA ALA A 137 2.72 2.37 -8.43
C ALA A 137 2.31 0.89 -8.38
N HIS A 138 1.46 0.50 -9.30
CA HIS A 138 0.83 -0.78 -9.37
C HIS A 138 1.50 -1.70 -10.37
N PRO A 139 2.52 -2.49 -9.99
CA PRO A 139 3.19 -3.35 -10.96
C PRO A 139 2.42 -4.65 -11.28
N THR A 140 1.43 -5.06 -10.48
CA THR A 140 0.74 -6.36 -10.66
C THR A 140 -0.76 -6.24 -10.95
N GLN A 141 -1.39 -5.07 -10.81
CA GLN A 141 -2.79 -4.88 -11.20
C GLN A 141 -2.91 -4.32 -12.62
N VAL A 142 -3.26 -5.16 -13.50
CA VAL A 142 -3.41 -4.86 -14.92
C VAL A 142 -4.80 -4.36 -15.27
N GLN A 143 -5.69 -4.27 -14.27
CA GLN A 143 -7.06 -3.84 -14.50
C GLN A 143 -7.12 -2.45 -15.14
N ARG A 144 -7.88 -2.36 -16.22
CA ARG A 144 -8.16 -1.08 -16.90
C ARG A 144 -9.13 -0.26 -16.05
N LYS A 145 -9.04 1.07 -16.15
CA LYS A 145 -10.01 1.97 -15.50
C LYS A 145 -11.46 1.55 -15.78
N SER A 146 -11.77 1.21 -17.04
CA SER A 146 -13.11 0.73 -17.43
C SER A 146 -13.57 -0.49 -16.61
N MET A 147 -12.66 -1.40 -16.27
CA MET A 147 -12.98 -2.55 -15.42
C MET A 147 -13.29 -2.11 -13.99
N LEU A 148 -12.51 -1.17 -13.42
CA LEU A 148 -12.75 -0.62 -12.09
C LEU A 148 -14.10 0.11 -12.02
N ASP A 149 -14.44 0.92 -13.03
CA ASP A 149 -15.72 1.61 -13.08
C ASP A 149 -16.89 0.62 -13.15
N LEU A 150 -16.77 -0.43 -13.98
CA LEU A 150 -17.79 -1.47 -14.11
C LEU A 150 -17.96 -2.28 -12.81
N THR A 151 -16.87 -2.65 -12.13
CA THR A 151 -16.94 -3.33 -10.85
C THR A 151 -17.59 -2.46 -9.77
N ASN A 152 -17.32 -1.15 -9.75
CA ASN A 152 -17.98 -0.20 -8.86
C ASN A 152 -19.49 -0.06 -9.12
N HIS A 153 -19.92 -0.15 -10.38
CA HIS A 153 -21.35 -0.19 -10.69
C HIS A 153 -22.01 -1.46 -10.17
N ILE A 154 -21.37 -2.64 -10.37
CA ILE A 154 -21.88 -3.91 -9.84
C ILE A 154 -21.93 -3.86 -8.30
N HIS A 155 -20.87 -3.40 -7.65
CA HIS A 155 -20.82 -3.19 -6.20
C HIS A 155 -22.00 -2.33 -5.71
N THR A 156 -22.27 -1.21 -6.40
CA THR A 156 -23.40 -0.32 -6.08
C THR A 156 -24.77 -1.01 -6.23
N LEU A 157 -24.92 -1.88 -7.23
CA LEU A 157 -26.16 -2.65 -7.43
C LEU A 157 -26.33 -3.72 -6.35
N LEU A 158 -25.27 -4.45 -6.01
CA LEU A 158 -25.31 -5.47 -4.95
C LEU A 158 -25.63 -4.86 -3.59
N ARG A 159 -25.09 -3.70 -3.25
CA ARG A 159 -25.50 -2.97 -2.03
C ARG A 159 -27.00 -2.71 -1.93
N LYS A 160 -27.69 -2.56 -3.06
CA LYS A 160 -29.14 -2.37 -3.12
C LYS A 160 -29.94 -3.67 -3.08
N TYR A 161 -29.27 -4.83 -3.09
CA TYR A 161 -29.95 -6.12 -3.14
C TYR A 161 -30.91 -6.35 -1.98
N ARG A 162 -30.56 -5.88 -0.78
CA ARG A 162 -31.47 -5.97 0.39
C ARG A 162 -32.74 -5.15 0.21
N ASP A 163 -32.65 -3.96 -0.39
CA ASP A 163 -33.82 -3.13 -0.74
C ASP A 163 -34.68 -3.81 -1.81
N VAL A 164 -34.04 -4.56 -2.73
CA VAL A 164 -34.75 -5.41 -3.71
C VAL A 164 -35.54 -6.51 -2.98
N LYS A 165 -34.92 -7.20 -2.02
CA LYS A 165 -35.57 -8.25 -1.21
C LYS A 165 -36.76 -7.72 -0.41
N LEU A 166 -36.68 -6.47 0.05
CA LEU A 166 -37.77 -5.77 0.74
C LEU A 166 -38.83 -5.20 -0.20
N GLY A 167 -38.69 -5.34 -1.52
CA GLY A 167 -39.60 -4.80 -2.53
C GLY A 167 -39.56 -3.29 -2.69
N LEU A 168 -38.56 -2.61 -2.11
CA LEU A 168 -38.37 -1.16 -2.23
C LEU A 168 -37.78 -0.76 -3.59
N ILE A 169 -37.08 -1.69 -4.24
CA ILE A 169 -36.52 -1.53 -5.60
C ILE A 169 -37.10 -2.61 -6.50
N ASN A 170 -37.45 -2.26 -7.72
CA ASN A 170 -37.98 -3.17 -8.72
C ASN A 170 -36.92 -4.25 -9.07
N LYS A 171 -37.23 -5.52 -8.78
CA LYS A 171 -36.34 -6.67 -8.97
C LYS A 171 -35.95 -6.86 -10.44
N GLU A 172 -36.88 -6.74 -11.39
CA GLU A 172 -36.61 -6.94 -12.81
C GLU A 172 -35.66 -5.89 -13.36
N LYS A 173 -35.87 -4.63 -12.98
CA LYS A 173 -34.97 -3.53 -13.37
C LYS A 173 -33.58 -3.74 -12.78
N TRP A 174 -33.48 -4.06 -11.50
CA TRP A 174 -32.21 -4.33 -10.84
C TRP A 174 -31.45 -5.48 -11.51
N HIS A 175 -32.13 -6.59 -11.80
CA HIS A 175 -31.55 -7.74 -12.47
C HIS A 175 -31.10 -7.42 -13.91
N THR A 176 -31.87 -6.61 -14.63
CA THR A 176 -31.51 -6.15 -15.99
C THR A 176 -30.27 -5.26 -15.95
N ASP A 177 -30.19 -4.34 -15.00
CA ASP A 177 -29.03 -3.45 -14.82
C ASP A 177 -27.77 -4.27 -14.45
N LEU A 178 -27.90 -5.24 -13.54
CA LEU A 178 -26.80 -6.11 -13.14
C LEU A 178 -26.30 -6.97 -14.32
N ARG A 179 -27.20 -7.60 -15.05
CA ARG A 179 -26.90 -8.35 -16.28
C ARG A 179 -26.13 -7.50 -17.29
N ARG A 180 -26.60 -6.27 -17.52
CA ARG A 180 -25.98 -5.32 -18.46
C ARG A 180 -24.52 -5.06 -18.12
N TYR A 181 -24.18 -4.80 -16.84
CA TYR A 181 -22.80 -4.54 -16.45
C TYR A 181 -21.91 -5.78 -16.53
N ILE A 182 -22.42 -6.96 -16.19
CA ILE A 182 -21.68 -8.22 -16.36
C ILE A 182 -21.42 -8.50 -17.85
N GLU A 183 -22.39 -8.26 -18.70
CA GLU A 183 -22.23 -8.42 -20.16
C GLU A 183 -21.21 -7.43 -20.74
N ILE A 184 -21.17 -6.17 -20.26
CA ILE A 184 -20.15 -5.20 -20.66
C ILE A 184 -18.75 -5.69 -20.18
N ILE A 185 -18.63 -6.21 -18.96
CA ILE A 185 -17.36 -6.81 -18.48
C ILE A 185 -16.93 -7.95 -19.38
N MET A 186 -17.85 -8.84 -19.78
CA MET A 186 -17.57 -9.97 -20.68
C MET A 186 -17.06 -9.52 -22.05
N GLN A 187 -17.40 -8.32 -22.51
CA GLN A 187 -17.02 -7.77 -23.81
C GLN A 187 -15.91 -6.71 -23.73
N THR A 188 -15.42 -6.36 -22.51
CA THR A 188 -14.37 -5.37 -22.33
C THR A 188 -13.02 -6.05 -22.22
N ASP A 189 -11.97 -5.56 -22.88
CA ASP A 189 -10.61 -6.09 -22.72
C ASP A 189 -10.14 -5.96 -21.28
N MET A 190 -9.72 -7.07 -20.71
CA MET A 190 -9.24 -7.15 -19.33
C MET A 190 -7.79 -6.62 -19.19
N ILE A 191 -6.99 -6.79 -20.25
CA ILE A 191 -5.55 -6.50 -20.25
C ILE A 191 -5.26 -5.31 -21.14
N ARG A 192 -4.22 -4.56 -20.80
CA ARG A 192 -3.73 -3.42 -21.59
C ARG A 192 -2.76 -3.90 -22.67
N GLU A 193 -2.97 -3.44 -23.87
CA GLU A 193 -2.07 -3.74 -24.99
C GLU A 193 -0.77 -2.92 -24.93
N LYS A 194 -0.83 -1.72 -24.41
CA LYS A 194 0.31 -0.79 -24.39
C LYS A 194 0.86 -0.62 -22.99
N LYS A 195 2.20 -0.59 -22.89
CA LYS A 195 2.89 -0.29 -21.63
C LYS A 195 2.48 1.07 -21.08
N LEU A 196 2.24 1.14 -19.76
CA LEU A 196 1.93 2.38 -19.07
C LEU A 196 3.16 3.30 -19.05
N LYS A 197 2.89 4.58 -19.24
CA LYS A 197 3.84 5.65 -18.91
C LYS A 197 3.62 6.10 -17.47
N VAL A 198 4.63 6.68 -16.83
CA VAL A 198 4.51 7.24 -15.47
C VAL A 198 3.36 8.25 -15.39
N THR A 199 3.12 9.02 -16.44
CA THR A 199 2.00 9.97 -16.53
C THR A 199 0.62 9.29 -16.47
N ASN A 200 0.49 8.09 -16.99
CA ASN A 200 -0.76 7.30 -16.87
C ASN A 200 -0.95 6.78 -15.44
N GLU A 201 0.13 6.36 -14.78
CA GLU A 201 0.09 5.94 -13.38
C GLU A 201 -0.34 7.10 -12.47
N ILE A 202 0.19 8.31 -12.69
CA ILE A 202 -0.23 9.52 -11.98
C ILE A 202 -1.76 9.75 -12.13
N THR A 203 -2.28 9.69 -13.37
CA THR A 203 -3.71 9.87 -13.61
C THR A 203 -4.55 8.78 -12.94
N ASN A 204 -4.12 7.52 -13.04
CA ASN A 204 -4.86 6.40 -12.48
C ASN A 204 -4.98 6.48 -10.95
N VAL A 205 -3.93 6.91 -10.24
CA VAL A 205 -4.00 7.00 -8.79
C VAL A 205 -4.90 8.15 -8.33
N MET A 206 -5.04 9.22 -9.12
CA MET A 206 -5.96 10.32 -8.81
C MET A 206 -7.42 9.87 -8.78
N GLU A 207 -7.79 8.83 -9.51
CA GLU A 207 -9.14 8.25 -9.47
C GLU A 207 -9.50 7.72 -8.08
N TYR A 208 -8.55 7.11 -7.36
CA TYR A 208 -8.79 6.67 -5.99
C TYR A 208 -8.98 7.85 -5.03
N TYR A 209 -8.30 8.98 -5.26
CA TYR A 209 -8.56 10.19 -4.49
C TYR A 209 -9.98 10.68 -4.73
N GLN A 210 -10.40 10.80 -5.99
CA GLN A 210 -11.73 11.31 -6.36
C GLN A 210 -12.87 10.36 -5.95
N SER A 211 -12.68 9.06 -6.11
CA SER A 211 -13.72 8.06 -5.81
C SER A 211 -13.88 7.76 -4.33
N SER A 212 -12.79 7.90 -3.52
CA SER A 212 -12.80 7.43 -2.14
C SER A 212 -12.10 8.34 -1.13
N PHE A 213 -10.79 8.66 -1.29
CA PHE A 213 -10.04 9.34 -0.23
C PHE A 213 -10.52 10.75 0.10
N LEU A 214 -10.94 11.55 -0.90
CA LEU A 214 -11.48 12.90 -0.69
C LEU A 214 -12.77 12.92 0.12
N ASN A 215 -13.46 11.79 0.23
CA ASN A 215 -14.60 11.62 1.12
C ASN A 215 -14.18 10.94 2.45
N ALA A 216 -13.48 9.80 2.36
CA ALA A 216 -13.21 8.96 3.51
C ALA A 216 -12.31 9.64 4.55
N VAL A 217 -11.23 10.33 4.13
CA VAL A 217 -10.25 10.94 5.05
C VAL A 217 -10.84 12.11 5.85
N PRO A 218 -11.52 13.11 5.24
CA PRO A 218 -12.15 14.18 6.00
C PRO A 218 -13.26 13.68 6.93
N ARG A 219 -14.09 12.74 6.46
CA ARG A 219 -15.15 12.13 7.25
C ARG A 219 -14.59 11.40 8.48
N LEU A 220 -13.55 10.58 8.31
CA LEU A 220 -12.92 9.89 9.42
C LEU A 220 -12.32 10.86 10.44
N THR A 221 -11.67 11.94 9.98
CA THR A 221 -11.10 12.96 10.85
C THR A 221 -12.17 13.72 11.62
N ALA A 222 -13.30 14.03 10.98
CA ALA A 222 -14.45 14.64 11.64
C ALA A 222 -15.04 13.74 12.74
N GLU A 223 -15.21 12.43 12.44
CA GLU A 223 -15.70 11.45 13.41
C GLU A 223 -14.69 11.25 14.56
N TYR A 224 -13.39 11.21 14.26
CA TYR A 224 -12.32 11.16 15.25
C TYR A 224 -12.41 12.32 16.25
N LYS A 225 -12.55 13.55 15.78
CA LYS A 225 -12.72 14.75 16.63
C LYS A 225 -14.01 14.66 17.47
N LYS A 226 -15.09 14.23 16.86
CA LYS A 226 -16.39 14.08 17.53
C LYS A 226 -16.34 13.06 18.67
N LEU A 227 -15.79 11.86 18.38
CA LEU A 227 -15.64 10.80 19.39
C LEU A 227 -14.72 11.21 20.55
N ALA A 228 -13.64 11.94 20.28
CA ALA A 228 -12.79 12.51 21.31
C ALA A 228 -13.55 13.50 22.21
N LYS A 229 -14.34 14.40 21.59
CA LYS A 229 -15.17 15.39 22.32
C LYS A 229 -16.23 14.71 23.17
N GLU A 230 -16.85 13.62 22.72
CA GLU A 230 -17.81 12.81 23.49
C GLU A 230 -17.16 12.20 24.76
N GLN A 231 -15.83 11.98 24.75
CA GLN A 231 -15.06 11.57 25.93
C GLN A 231 -14.49 12.76 26.72
N GLY A 232 -14.91 13.99 26.44
CA GLY A 232 -14.45 15.20 27.12
C GLY A 232 -13.06 15.68 26.69
N ILE A 233 -12.51 15.19 25.57
CA ILE A 233 -11.21 15.57 25.04
C ILE A 233 -11.42 16.51 23.85
N GLU A 234 -10.99 17.77 24.00
CA GLU A 234 -10.99 18.74 22.90
C GLU A 234 -9.66 18.70 22.15
N LEU A 235 -9.73 18.38 20.85
CA LEU A 235 -8.58 18.36 19.95
C LEU A 235 -8.57 19.62 19.09
N GLN A 236 -7.38 20.21 18.90
CA GLN A 236 -7.23 21.46 18.17
C GLN A 236 -7.05 21.22 16.66
N HIS A 237 -5.96 20.58 16.28
CA HIS A 237 -5.56 20.34 14.90
C HIS A 237 -5.12 18.88 14.63
N PRO A 238 -5.87 17.87 15.07
CA PRO A 238 -5.46 16.48 14.88
C PRO A 238 -5.47 16.12 13.41
N LYS A 239 -4.43 15.41 13.00
CA LYS A 239 -4.29 14.86 11.64
C LYS A 239 -4.08 13.35 11.73
N PRO A 240 -5.09 12.59 12.17
CA PRO A 240 -4.94 11.15 12.40
C PRO A 240 -4.51 10.41 11.12
N ILE A 241 -4.86 10.97 9.96
CA ILE A 241 -4.42 10.45 8.65
C ILE A 241 -3.91 11.61 7.79
N THR A 242 -2.75 11.38 7.15
CA THR A 242 -2.28 12.17 6.01
C THR A 242 -1.82 11.22 4.91
N MET A 243 -1.79 11.70 3.67
CA MET A 243 -1.50 10.84 2.52
C MET A 243 -0.09 11.05 2.00
N GLY A 244 0.55 9.94 1.59
CA GLY A 244 1.82 9.94 0.88
C GLY A 244 1.70 9.35 -0.52
N MET A 245 2.67 9.63 -1.38
CA MET A 245 2.71 9.15 -2.76
C MET A 245 4.13 8.94 -3.24
N TRP A 246 4.38 7.81 -3.92
CA TRP A 246 5.66 7.54 -4.60
C TRP A 246 5.64 7.86 -6.09
N ILE A 247 4.45 7.87 -6.70
CA ILE A 247 4.29 7.97 -8.15
C ILE A 247 4.72 9.37 -8.61
N GLY A 248 5.76 9.39 -9.44
CA GLY A 248 6.39 10.62 -9.92
C GLY A 248 7.59 11.10 -9.10
N GLY A 249 7.89 10.49 -7.92
CA GLY A 249 9.05 10.80 -7.09
C GLY A 249 10.08 9.68 -6.99
N ASP A 250 9.65 8.43 -7.18
CA ASP A 250 10.50 7.25 -7.07
C ASP A 250 11.28 6.98 -8.37
N ARG A 251 12.60 7.17 -8.32
CA ARG A 251 13.52 7.01 -9.45
C ARG A 251 14.30 5.70 -9.42
N ASP A 252 14.31 5.01 -8.29
CA ASP A 252 15.07 3.77 -8.15
C ASP A 252 14.67 2.75 -9.22
N GLY A 253 15.62 2.49 -10.10
CA GLY A 253 15.44 1.61 -11.26
C GLY A 253 14.31 2.03 -12.22
N ASN A 254 13.89 3.31 -12.22
CA ASN A 254 12.92 3.85 -13.16
C ASN A 254 13.46 5.08 -13.89
N PRO A 255 14.06 4.91 -15.07
CA PRO A 255 14.67 6.01 -15.82
C PRO A 255 13.65 7.03 -16.33
N PHE A 256 12.36 6.69 -16.34
CA PHE A 256 11.28 7.55 -16.85
C PHE A 256 10.75 8.57 -15.82
N VAL A 257 11.21 8.51 -14.58
CA VAL A 257 10.93 9.54 -13.57
C VAL A 257 11.96 10.63 -13.68
N THR A 258 11.49 11.81 -14.08
CA THR A 258 12.30 13.01 -14.38
C THR A 258 11.74 14.21 -13.63
N ALA A 259 12.39 15.36 -13.72
CA ALA A 259 11.88 16.63 -13.19
C ALA A 259 10.51 16.99 -13.76
N GLU A 260 10.25 16.67 -15.03
CA GLU A 260 8.95 16.90 -15.68
C GLU A 260 7.87 16.00 -15.08
N THR A 261 8.15 14.70 -14.86
CA THR A 261 7.20 13.78 -14.23
C THR A 261 6.92 14.15 -12.79
N LEU A 262 7.91 14.61 -12.01
CA LEU A 262 7.71 15.11 -10.66
C LEU A 262 6.79 16.35 -10.65
N ASN A 263 7.06 17.32 -11.53
CA ASN A 263 6.20 18.50 -11.69
C ASN A 263 4.77 18.08 -12.10
N LYS A 264 4.63 17.17 -13.06
CA LYS A 264 3.32 16.68 -13.51
C LYS A 264 2.56 16.00 -12.36
N SER A 265 3.23 15.18 -11.55
CA SER A 265 2.61 14.54 -10.39
C SER A 265 2.07 15.58 -9.40
N ALA A 266 2.90 16.54 -8.97
CA ALA A 266 2.51 17.55 -8.00
C ALA A 266 1.38 18.47 -8.51
N LEU A 267 1.45 18.91 -9.78
CA LEU A 267 0.43 19.80 -10.35
C LEU A 267 -0.88 19.08 -10.62
N THR A 268 -0.87 17.81 -11.02
CA THR A 268 -2.11 17.02 -11.16
C THR A 268 -2.79 16.81 -9.80
N GLN A 269 -2.03 16.55 -8.74
CA GLN A 269 -2.56 16.47 -7.38
C GLN A 269 -3.17 17.80 -6.93
N CYS A 270 -2.46 18.92 -7.17
CA CYS A 270 -2.95 20.25 -6.89
C CYS A 270 -4.28 20.52 -7.64
N GLU A 271 -4.37 20.17 -8.92
CA GLU A 271 -5.59 20.34 -9.70
C GLU A 271 -6.78 19.57 -9.13
N VAL A 272 -6.56 18.31 -8.74
CA VAL A 272 -7.60 17.47 -8.14
C VAL A 272 -8.14 18.08 -6.86
N ILE A 273 -7.26 18.51 -5.95
CA ILE A 273 -7.73 19.08 -4.67
C ILE A 273 -8.38 20.46 -4.83
N MET A 274 -7.89 21.30 -5.75
CA MET A 274 -8.47 22.61 -6.04
C MET A 274 -9.87 22.48 -6.65
N ASN A 275 -10.08 21.49 -7.53
CA ASN A 275 -11.40 21.18 -8.08
C ASN A 275 -12.37 20.72 -6.98
N TYR A 276 -11.91 19.87 -6.08
CA TYR A 276 -12.70 19.42 -4.93
C TYR A 276 -13.13 20.60 -4.04
N TYR A 277 -12.23 21.52 -3.73
CA TYR A 277 -12.56 22.71 -2.94
C TYR A 277 -13.58 23.60 -3.65
N ASP A 278 -13.39 23.86 -4.94
CA ASP A 278 -14.33 24.69 -5.73
C ASP A 278 -15.73 24.07 -5.74
N GLU A 279 -15.84 22.74 -5.93
CA GLU A 279 -17.11 22.01 -5.86
C GLU A 279 -17.78 22.14 -4.49
N LYS A 280 -17.04 21.91 -3.40
CA LYS A 280 -17.57 21.99 -2.04
C LYS A 280 -18.00 23.42 -1.68
N ILE A 281 -17.22 24.43 -2.03
CA ILE A 281 -17.59 25.84 -1.83
C ILE A 281 -18.88 26.15 -2.63
N CYS A 282 -18.99 25.66 -3.86
CA CYS A 282 -20.15 25.88 -4.71
C CYS A 282 -21.44 25.25 -4.12
N ASN A 283 -21.32 24.08 -3.50
CA ASN A 283 -22.44 23.42 -2.82
C ASN A 283 -22.85 24.20 -1.56
N LEU A 284 -21.90 24.61 -0.73
CA LEU A 284 -22.16 25.44 0.45
C LEU A 284 -22.77 26.79 0.08
N TYR A 285 -22.32 27.40 -1.02
CA TYR A 285 -22.92 28.63 -1.58
C TYR A 285 -24.39 28.45 -1.91
N ARG A 286 -24.82 27.31 -2.42
CA ARG A 286 -26.23 27.00 -2.71
C ARG A 286 -27.03 26.74 -1.44
N GLU A 287 -26.42 26.08 -0.45
CA GLU A 287 -27.05 25.68 0.80
C GLU A 287 -27.23 26.88 1.77
N PHE A 288 -26.21 27.72 1.94
CA PHE A 288 -26.20 28.79 2.94
C PHE A 288 -26.94 30.05 2.52
N SER A 289 -28.20 29.89 2.15
CA SER A 289 -29.14 31.00 1.80
C SER A 289 -29.70 31.74 3.01
N LEU A 290 -28.92 31.82 4.08
CA LEU A 290 -29.31 32.41 5.36
C LEU A 290 -29.49 33.92 5.22
N SER A 291 -30.66 34.45 5.66
CA SER A 291 -31.02 35.86 5.53
C SER A 291 -30.74 36.66 6.80
N THR A 292 -30.12 37.82 6.69
CA THR A 292 -29.88 38.75 7.80
C THR A 292 -31.19 39.38 8.33
N SER A 293 -32.34 39.11 7.70
CA SER A 293 -33.67 39.44 8.28
C SER A 293 -34.04 38.45 9.40
N ILE A 294 -33.40 37.28 9.49
CA ILE A 294 -33.76 36.22 10.41
C ILE A 294 -32.57 35.94 11.37
N VAL A 295 -31.37 35.84 10.86
CA VAL A 295 -30.15 35.50 11.63
C VAL A 295 -29.07 36.55 11.38
N ASN A 296 -28.37 36.97 12.43
CA ASN A 296 -27.28 37.93 12.29
C ASN A 296 -26.02 37.24 11.78
N VAL A 297 -25.00 38.01 11.41
CA VAL A 297 -23.65 37.55 11.05
C VAL A 297 -22.58 38.31 11.80
N SER A 298 -21.41 37.72 12.02
CA SER A 298 -20.28 38.43 12.61
C SER A 298 -19.77 39.54 11.68
N ASP A 299 -19.03 40.48 12.27
CA ASP A 299 -18.46 41.59 11.51
C ASP A 299 -17.47 41.11 10.43
N LYS A 300 -16.73 40.06 10.72
CA LYS A 300 -15.78 39.47 9.77
C LYS A 300 -16.48 38.87 8.53
N VAL A 301 -17.55 38.13 8.73
CA VAL A 301 -18.37 37.60 7.59
C VAL A 301 -19.02 38.76 6.82
N ARG A 302 -19.49 39.82 7.51
CA ARG A 302 -20.00 41.01 6.89
C ARG A 302 -18.97 41.72 6.02
N GLU A 303 -17.73 41.84 6.50
CA GLU A 303 -16.62 42.41 5.74
C GLU A 303 -16.32 41.60 4.47
N MET A 304 -16.25 40.27 4.58
CA MET A 304 -16.06 39.35 3.43
C MET A 304 -17.18 39.51 2.42
N ALA A 305 -18.42 39.53 2.87
CA ALA A 305 -19.58 39.70 2.01
C ALA A 305 -19.63 41.10 1.28
N LEU A 306 -19.10 42.16 1.90
CA LEU A 306 -18.97 43.47 1.29
C LEU A 306 -17.86 43.56 0.23
N LYS A 307 -16.81 42.72 0.36
CA LYS A 307 -15.74 42.60 -0.64
C LYS A 307 -16.16 41.73 -1.84
N SER A 308 -17.23 40.96 -1.68
CA SER A 308 -17.72 40.03 -2.69
C SER A 308 -18.18 40.77 -3.94
N GLN A 309 -17.87 40.22 -5.10
CA GLN A 309 -18.36 40.71 -6.39
C GLN A 309 -19.76 40.20 -6.75
N ASP A 310 -20.41 39.49 -5.84
CA ASP A 310 -21.81 39.10 -6.01
C ASP A 310 -22.75 40.31 -5.84
N ASN A 311 -23.13 40.91 -6.95
CA ASN A 311 -23.96 42.11 -7.03
C ASN A 311 -25.45 41.80 -7.21
N SER A 312 -25.88 40.54 -6.97
CA SER A 312 -27.30 40.19 -7.12
C SER A 312 -28.16 40.86 -6.06
N ILE A 313 -29.17 41.62 -6.50
CA ILE A 313 -30.16 42.22 -5.61
C ILE A 313 -30.96 41.21 -4.80
N TYR A 314 -31.10 39.98 -5.29
CA TYR A 314 -31.79 38.89 -4.60
C TYR A 314 -30.98 38.32 -3.43
N ARG A 315 -29.68 38.58 -3.36
CA ARG A 315 -28.76 38.08 -2.33
C ARG A 315 -28.20 39.17 -1.42
N GLU A 316 -28.77 40.36 -1.46
CA GLU A 316 -28.34 41.50 -0.65
C GLU A 316 -28.36 41.18 0.86
N LYS A 317 -29.36 40.37 1.31
CA LYS A 317 -29.50 39.92 2.69
C LYS A 317 -28.82 38.55 3.01
N GLU A 318 -28.23 37.87 2.03
CA GLU A 318 -27.63 36.53 2.17
C GLU A 318 -26.10 36.64 2.33
N LEU A 319 -25.67 37.23 3.44
CA LEU A 319 -24.27 37.58 3.63
C LEU A 319 -23.32 36.37 3.70
N TYR A 320 -23.78 35.23 4.23
CA TYR A 320 -22.97 34.00 4.17
C TYR A 320 -22.72 33.54 2.73
N ARG A 321 -23.75 33.58 1.90
CA ARG A 321 -23.64 33.25 0.49
C ARG A 321 -22.70 34.17 -0.25
N ARG A 322 -22.77 35.48 0.01
CA ARG A 322 -21.85 36.45 -0.58
C ARG A 322 -20.42 36.27 -0.11
N ALA A 323 -20.18 35.93 1.16
CA ALA A 323 -18.86 35.61 1.66
C ALA A 323 -18.29 34.34 0.99
N LEU A 324 -19.10 33.29 0.80
CA LEU A 324 -18.71 32.08 0.07
C LEU A 324 -18.41 32.37 -1.40
N PHE A 325 -19.09 33.30 -2.04
CA PHE A 325 -18.74 33.75 -3.39
C PHE A 325 -17.35 34.41 -3.47
N ASP A 326 -16.99 35.24 -2.46
CA ASP A 326 -15.67 35.84 -2.35
C ASP A 326 -14.59 34.75 -2.17
N ILE A 327 -14.85 33.77 -1.30
CA ILE A 327 -13.98 32.60 -1.08
C ILE A 327 -13.78 31.84 -2.40
N GLN A 328 -14.86 31.59 -3.15
CA GLN A 328 -14.79 30.90 -4.44
C GLN A 328 -13.94 31.66 -5.44
N ALA A 329 -14.13 32.97 -5.55
CA ALA A 329 -13.35 33.82 -6.46
C ALA A 329 -11.83 33.78 -6.13
N LYS A 330 -11.48 33.89 -4.84
CA LYS A 330 -10.11 33.71 -4.38
C LYS A 330 -9.53 32.33 -4.69
N MET A 331 -10.34 31.27 -4.51
CA MET A 331 -9.94 29.90 -4.80
C MET A 331 -9.65 29.70 -6.29
N GLN A 332 -10.50 30.20 -7.16
CA GLN A 332 -10.28 30.16 -8.61
C GLN A 332 -9.04 30.94 -9.03
N ALA A 333 -8.79 32.12 -8.46
CA ALA A 333 -7.56 32.89 -8.67
C ALA A 333 -6.32 32.13 -8.18
N THR A 334 -6.42 31.46 -7.02
CA THR A 334 -5.35 30.61 -6.47
C THR A 334 -5.06 29.43 -7.40
N LYS A 335 -6.08 28.76 -7.90
CA LYS A 335 -5.93 27.67 -8.87
C LYS A 335 -5.25 28.16 -10.15
N ALA A 336 -5.66 29.30 -10.70
CA ALA A 336 -5.04 29.87 -11.89
C ALA A 336 -3.54 30.17 -11.67
N TYR A 337 -3.17 30.67 -10.49
CA TYR A 337 -1.77 30.90 -10.12
C TYR A 337 -0.98 29.58 -10.00
N LEU A 338 -1.51 28.63 -9.25
CA LEU A 338 -0.77 27.39 -8.95
C LEU A 338 -0.63 26.47 -10.16
N ILE A 339 -1.58 26.48 -11.10
CA ILE A 339 -1.62 25.52 -12.22
C ILE A 339 -1.22 26.19 -13.54
N GLU A 340 -1.71 27.43 -13.78
CA GLU A 340 -1.57 28.11 -15.07
C GLU A 340 -0.52 29.25 -15.04
N ASP A 341 0.13 29.47 -13.89
CA ASP A 341 1.07 30.60 -13.65
C ASP A 341 0.46 31.99 -13.91
N LYS A 342 -0.89 32.12 -13.73
CA LYS A 342 -1.62 33.38 -13.89
C LYS A 342 -1.84 34.05 -12.54
N ASP A 343 -1.16 35.16 -12.24
CA ASP A 343 -1.30 35.86 -10.97
C ASP A 343 -2.53 36.77 -10.95
N LEU A 344 -3.68 36.17 -10.70
CA LEU A 344 -4.95 36.87 -10.50
C LEU A 344 -5.13 37.23 -9.02
N GLN A 345 -5.65 38.44 -8.76
CA GLN A 345 -5.86 38.92 -7.38
C GLN A 345 -7.32 39.28 -7.13
N PRO A 346 -7.88 39.10 -5.91
CA PRO A 346 -7.18 38.49 -4.74
C PRO A 346 -7.12 36.96 -4.84
N ARG A 347 -6.04 36.39 -4.31
CA ARG A 347 -5.87 34.92 -4.19
C ARG A 347 -5.31 34.56 -2.80
N TYR A 348 -5.42 33.31 -2.43
CA TYR A 348 -4.77 32.75 -1.24
C TYR A 348 -3.28 32.51 -1.48
N ALA A 349 -2.42 32.95 -0.57
CA ALA A 349 -1.01 32.63 -0.59
C ALA A 349 -0.76 31.21 -0.04
N THR A 350 -1.53 30.79 0.96
CA THR A 350 -1.43 29.51 1.62
C THR A 350 -2.83 28.87 1.86
N ALA A 351 -2.85 27.56 2.06
CA ALA A 351 -4.08 26.86 2.45
C ALA A 351 -4.60 27.31 3.84
N ASP A 352 -3.72 27.81 4.68
CA ASP A 352 -4.05 28.32 6.00
C ASP A 352 -4.90 29.60 5.90
N GLU A 353 -4.59 30.50 4.98
CA GLU A 353 -5.42 31.68 4.73
C GLU A 353 -6.86 31.28 4.29
N PHE A 354 -6.98 30.28 3.45
CA PHE A 354 -8.29 29.72 3.06
C PHE A 354 -9.02 29.12 4.26
N TYR A 355 -8.30 28.36 5.09
CA TYR A 355 -8.85 27.81 6.32
C TYR A 355 -9.35 28.90 7.28
N GLN A 356 -8.63 30.03 7.41
CA GLN A 356 -9.04 31.16 8.24
C GLN A 356 -10.32 31.81 7.76
N ASP A 357 -10.59 31.88 6.47
CA ASP A 357 -11.86 32.38 5.93
C ASP A 357 -13.03 31.41 6.26
N LEU A 358 -12.79 30.08 6.21
CA LEU A 358 -13.77 29.08 6.64
C LEU A 358 -14.02 29.14 8.16
N LEU A 359 -12.97 29.35 8.97
CA LEU A 359 -13.11 29.59 10.42
C LEU A 359 -13.99 30.79 10.73
N ALA A 360 -13.85 31.88 9.97
CA ALA A 360 -14.69 33.06 10.16
C ALA A 360 -16.18 32.76 9.93
N ILE A 361 -16.50 31.91 8.94
CA ILE A 361 -17.88 31.45 8.70
C ILE A 361 -18.35 30.57 9.86
N ARG A 362 -17.55 29.59 10.28
CA ARG A 362 -17.87 28.71 11.40
C ARG A 362 -18.16 29.50 12.69
N ASP A 363 -17.28 30.42 13.04
CA ASP A 363 -17.38 31.18 14.28
C ASP A 363 -18.61 32.10 14.26
N SER A 364 -18.90 32.71 13.10
CA SER A 364 -20.13 33.49 12.93
C SER A 364 -21.39 32.64 13.08
N LEU A 365 -21.41 31.42 12.59
CA LEU A 365 -22.51 30.47 12.78
C LEU A 365 -22.69 30.11 14.27
N LEU A 366 -21.59 29.84 14.99
CA LEU A 366 -21.63 29.55 16.42
C LEU A 366 -22.17 30.72 17.25
N GLU A 367 -21.68 31.95 16.98
CA GLU A 367 -22.16 33.17 17.64
C GLU A 367 -23.66 33.37 17.46
N ASN A 368 -24.19 32.91 16.35
CA ASN A 368 -25.61 33.08 15.98
C ASN A 368 -26.47 31.80 16.18
N LYS A 369 -25.99 30.87 17.04
CA LYS A 369 -26.69 29.62 17.42
C LYS A 369 -26.92 28.66 16.25
N GLY A 370 -26.06 28.71 15.25
CA GLY A 370 -26.08 27.85 14.07
C GLY A 370 -25.22 26.59 14.22
N GLU A 371 -25.09 26.00 15.39
CA GLU A 371 -24.21 24.84 15.66
C GLU A 371 -24.53 23.66 14.72
N TYR A 372 -25.81 23.39 14.48
CA TYR A 372 -26.22 22.30 13.59
C TYR A 372 -25.91 22.56 12.11
N LEU A 373 -25.63 23.80 11.71
CA LEU A 373 -25.18 24.14 10.35
C LEU A 373 -23.71 23.82 10.13
N ILE A 374 -22.97 23.58 11.23
CA ILE A 374 -21.58 23.15 11.22
C ILE A 374 -21.56 21.61 11.22
N SER A 375 -21.98 21.04 10.11
CA SER A 375 -22.06 19.59 9.91
C SER A 375 -21.88 19.24 8.43
N GLY A 376 -21.81 17.95 8.11
CA GLY A 376 -21.76 17.46 6.71
C GLY A 376 -20.64 18.10 5.90
N GLU A 377 -20.97 18.59 4.71
CA GLU A 377 -19.98 19.10 3.75
C GLU A 377 -19.12 20.24 4.28
N PHE A 378 -19.65 21.08 5.19
CA PHE A 378 -18.87 22.19 5.74
C PHE A 378 -17.71 21.69 6.63
N VAL A 379 -17.99 20.74 7.53
CA VAL A 379 -16.95 20.13 8.39
C VAL A 379 -15.97 19.33 7.55
N GLU A 380 -16.46 18.55 6.58
CA GLU A 380 -15.61 17.78 5.67
C GLU A 380 -14.65 18.68 4.89
N LEU A 381 -15.15 19.82 4.39
CA LEU A 381 -14.30 20.80 3.70
C LEU A 381 -13.21 21.35 4.63
N MET A 382 -13.56 21.75 5.85
CA MET A 382 -12.57 22.23 6.82
C MET A 382 -11.48 21.18 7.11
N GLN A 383 -11.87 19.93 7.35
CA GLN A 383 -10.92 18.87 7.58
C GLN A 383 -10.04 18.60 6.34
N ALA A 384 -10.63 18.63 5.15
CA ALA A 384 -9.91 18.47 3.90
C ALA A 384 -8.82 19.54 3.71
N VAL A 385 -9.12 20.80 4.02
CA VAL A 385 -8.14 21.90 3.91
C VAL A 385 -6.97 21.70 4.90
N GLU A 386 -7.26 21.31 6.14
CA GLU A 386 -6.23 21.04 7.15
C GLU A 386 -5.30 19.88 6.76
N ILE A 387 -5.85 18.83 6.13
CA ILE A 387 -5.11 17.60 5.81
C ILE A 387 -4.38 17.72 4.48
N PHE A 388 -5.08 18.13 3.43
CA PHE A 388 -4.59 18.07 2.05
C PHE A 388 -3.90 19.37 1.59
N GLY A 389 -4.13 20.50 2.26
CA GLY A 389 -3.59 21.78 1.81
C GLY A 389 -3.89 22.05 0.34
N PHE A 390 -2.92 22.58 -0.41
CA PHE A 390 -3.00 22.75 -1.86
C PHE A 390 -2.21 21.68 -2.64
N TYR A 391 -1.69 20.65 -1.94
CA TYR A 391 -0.81 19.62 -2.51
C TYR A 391 -1.39 18.19 -2.56
N LEU A 392 -2.51 17.93 -1.88
CA LEU A 392 -3.23 16.66 -1.74
C LEU A 392 -2.45 15.57 -0.98
N ALA A 393 -1.32 15.11 -1.49
CA ALA A 393 -0.45 14.12 -0.84
C ALA A 393 1.03 14.53 -0.95
N SER A 394 1.82 14.19 0.08
CA SER A 394 3.26 14.40 0.04
C SER A 394 3.92 13.40 -0.91
N ILE A 395 4.69 13.89 -1.88
CA ILE A 395 5.46 13.05 -2.78
C ILE A 395 6.79 12.69 -2.11
N ASP A 396 7.09 11.39 -2.00
CA ASP A 396 8.39 10.91 -1.57
C ASP A 396 9.31 10.78 -2.78
N MET A 397 10.48 11.37 -2.71
CA MET A 397 11.55 11.11 -3.69
C MET A 397 12.34 9.88 -3.23
N ARG A 398 12.80 9.05 -4.15
CA ARG A 398 13.69 7.92 -3.87
C ARG A 398 14.71 7.71 -4.98
N GLN A 399 15.94 7.36 -4.60
CA GLN A 399 17.02 6.95 -5.51
C GLN A 399 17.97 6.01 -4.80
N ASP A 400 18.71 5.23 -5.59
CA ASP A 400 19.76 4.32 -5.15
C ASP A 400 21.02 5.08 -4.66
N SER A 401 21.65 4.60 -3.57
CA SER A 401 22.84 5.22 -2.98
C SER A 401 23.99 5.34 -3.98
N SER A 402 24.20 4.33 -4.82
CA SER A 402 25.28 4.33 -5.83
C SER A 402 25.14 5.47 -6.86
N VAL A 403 23.91 5.91 -7.13
CA VAL A 403 23.66 7.07 -8.02
C VAL A 403 24.06 8.37 -7.32
N HIS A 404 23.80 8.50 -6.02
CA HIS A 404 24.24 9.66 -5.23
C HIS A 404 25.77 9.71 -5.15
N GLU A 405 26.40 8.58 -4.84
CA GLU A 405 27.87 8.48 -4.81
C GLU A 405 28.50 8.91 -6.14
N ALA A 406 28.02 8.40 -7.27
CA ALA A 406 28.52 8.74 -8.58
C ALA A 406 28.39 10.25 -8.89
N CYS A 407 27.23 10.85 -8.55
CA CYS A 407 27.00 12.29 -8.72
C CYS A 407 27.93 13.14 -7.83
N VAL A 408 28.12 12.74 -6.57
CA VAL A 408 29.00 13.45 -5.63
C VAL A 408 30.46 13.32 -6.03
N ALA A 409 30.92 12.14 -6.45
CA ALA A 409 32.26 11.93 -6.98
C ALA A 409 32.55 12.91 -8.17
N GLU A 410 31.61 13.02 -9.10
CA GLU A 410 31.75 13.97 -10.23
C GLU A 410 31.75 15.42 -9.76
N LEU A 411 30.94 15.81 -8.80
CA LEU A 411 30.92 17.15 -8.24
C LEU A 411 32.26 17.53 -7.57
N LEU A 412 32.79 16.61 -6.75
CA LEU A 412 34.07 16.80 -6.04
C LEU A 412 35.26 16.87 -7.02
N ALA A 413 35.28 16.00 -8.02
CA ALA A 413 36.29 16.02 -9.08
C ALA A 413 36.21 17.34 -9.90
N SER A 414 35.01 17.74 -10.34
CA SER A 414 34.80 18.97 -11.11
C SER A 414 35.20 20.24 -10.34
N ALA A 415 35.08 20.21 -9.01
CA ALA A 415 35.51 21.29 -8.13
C ALA A 415 37.01 21.26 -7.78
N GLY A 416 37.74 20.22 -8.21
CA GLY A 416 39.16 20.02 -7.89
C GLY A 416 39.42 19.68 -6.41
N ILE A 417 38.44 19.07 -5.74
CA ILE A 417 38.53 18.70 -4.34
C ILE A 417 39.09 17.29 -4.19
N ASN A 418 38.54 16.32 -4.91
CA ASN A 418 38.97 14.93 -4.89
C ASN A 418 38.60 14.20 -6.19
N ASP A 419 39.58 13.61 -6.89
CA ASP A 419 39.36 12.89 -8.16
C ASP A 419 39.15 11.36 -7.93
N HIS A 420 39.31 10.88 -6.68
CA HIS A 420 39.29 9.47 -6.30
C HIS A 420 38.30 9.23 -5.13
N TYR A 421 37.19 9.93 -5.11
CA TYR A 421 36.23 9.89 -3.99
C TYR A 421 35.73 8.47 -3.72
N SER A 422 35.38 7.71 -4.76
CA SER A 422 34.86 6.35 -4.61
C SER A 422 35.87 5.33 -4.03
N ASP A 423 37.16 5.64 -4.10
CA ASP A 423 38.22 4.79 -3.55
C ASP A 423 38.49 5.05 -2.06
N LEU A 424 37.87 6.09 -1.48
CA LEU A 424 38.07 6.44 -0.07
C LEU A 424 37.39 5.46 0.87
N SER A 425 37.97 5.26 2.04
CA SER A 425 37.29 4.55 3.14
C SER A 425 36.08 5.33 3.65
N GLU A 426 35.15 4.66 4.32
CA GLU A 426 33.95 5.28 4.89
C GLU A 426 34.27 6.49 5.81
N ASP A 427 35.31 6.39 6.64
CA ASP A 427 35.74 7.48 7.51
C ASP A 427 36.28 8.67 6.75
N GLU A 428 37.04 8.42 5.68
CA GLU A 428 37.57 9.49 4.79
C GLU A 428 36.44 10.14 4.00
N LYS A 429 35.47 9.34 3.46
CA LYS A 429 34.26 9.88 2.82
C LYS A 429 33.49 10.80 3.77
N CYS A 430 33.17 10.30 4.96
CA CYS A 430 32.46 11.09 5.96
C CYS A 430 33.19 12.38 6.34
N ALA A 431 34.51 12.33 6.59
CA ALA A 431 35.29 13.50 6.94
C ALA A 431 35.30 14.55 5.84
N LEU A 432 35.44 14.13 4.56
CA LEU A 432 35.41 15.03 3.41
C LEU A 432 34.03 15.68 3.24
N LEU A 433 32.96 14.86 3.28
CA LEU A 433 31.59 15.35 3.08
C LEU A 433 31.15 16.29 4.20
N LEU A 434 31.49 16.00 5.45
CA LEU A 434 31.20 16.88 6.58
C LEU A 434 31.88 18.23 6.43
N LYS A 435 33.14 18.26 5.98
CA LYS A 435 33.86 19.50 5.70
C LYS A 435 33.14 20.32 4.64
N GLU A 436 32.71 19.71 3.52
CA GLU A 436 31.98 20.39 2.47
C GLU A 436 30.59 20.88 2.89
N LEU A 437 29.93 20.19 3.82
CA LEU A 437 28.60 20.53 4.31
C LEU A 437 28.63 21.63 5.41
N GLU A 438 29.64 21.64 6.28
CA GLU A 438 29.70 22.53 7.43
C GLU A 438 30.51 23.81 7.15
N GLU A 439 31.63 23.68 6.48
CA GLU A 439 32.61 24.77 6.36
C GLU A 439 32.49 25.58 5.07
N ASP A 440 31.97 24.99 4.00
CA ASP A 440 31.91 25.61 2.69
C ASP A 440 30.48 25.87 2.20
N PRO A 441 30.05 27.15 2.14
CA PRO A 441 28.71 27.46 1.64
C PRO A 441 28.59 27.41 0.11
N ARG A 442 29.70 27.21 -0.63
CA ARG A 442 29.66 27.14 -2.08
C ARG A 442 28.82 25.97 -2.58
N ILE A 443 28.23 26.13 -3.75
CA ILE A 443 27.68 25.07 -4.55
C ILE A 443 28.76 24.57 -5.53
N LEU A 444 28.98 23.24 -5.51
CA LEU A 444 30.04 22.63 -6.35
C LEU A 444 29.66 22.61 -7.83
N SER A 445 28.35 22.53 -8.11
CA SER A 445 27.80 22.51 -9.48
C SER A 445 27.91 23.88 -10.22
N ALA A 446 28.39 24.93 -9.56
CA ALA A 446 28.60 26.25 -10.19
C ALA A 446 29.85 26.33 -11.10
N THR A 447 30.64 25.25 -11.19
CA THR A 447 31.80 25.16 -12.09
C THR A 447 31.36 25.20 -13.56
N HIS A 448 32.28 25.64 -14.43
CA HIS A 448 32.09 25.62 -15.89
C HIS A 448 32.36 24.24 -16.51
N ALA A 449 32.65 23.22 -15.70
CA ALA A 449 32.85 21.87 -16.18
C ALA A 449 31.54 21.29 -16.77
N GLU A 450 31.66 20.57 -17.85
CA GLU A 450 30.57 19.83 -18.44
C GLU A 450 30.12 18.77 -17.41
N LYS A 451 28.82 18.64 -17.23
CA LYS A 451 28.20 17.67 -16.32
C LYS A 451 27.75 16.46 -17.12
N SER A 452 27.87 15.28 -16.51
CA SER A 452 27.29 14.08 -17.09
C SER A 452 25.77 14.21 -17.19
N GLU A 453 25.17 13.44 -18.08
CA GLU A 453 23.70 13.35 -18.21
C GLU A 453 23.05 12.91 -16.89
N LEU A 454 23.72 12.00 -16.14
CA LEU A 454 23.25 11.54 -14.84
C LEU A 454 23.20 12.68 -13.83
N LEU A 455 24.28 13.42 -13.66
CA LEU A 455 24.37 14.55 -12.71
C LEU A 455 23.37 15.67 -13.08
N GLU A 456 23.24 16.01 -14.36
CA GLU A 456 22.26 16.99 -14.80
C GLU A 456 20.82 16.54 -14.48
N LYS A 457 20.49 15.29 -14.77
CA LYS A 457 19.18 14.71 -14.46
C LYS A 457 18.86 14.80 -12.97
N GLU A 458 19.75 14.32 -12.09
CA GLU A 458 19.51 14.31 -10.65
C GLU A 458 19.41 15.73 -10.07
N LEU A 459 20.29 16.64 -10.45
CA LEU A 459 20.19 18.04 -10.02
C LEU A 459 18.90 18.72 -10.52
N SER A 460 18.44 18.39 -11.74
CA SER A 460 17.21 18.97 -12.28
C SER A 460 15.97 18.57 -11.46
N ILE A 461 15.95 17.33 -10.94
CA ILE A 461 14.86 16.82 -10.10
C ILE A 461 14.84 17.56 -8.76
N PHE A 462 15.98 17.71 -8.09
CA PHE A 462 16.06 18.46 -6.83
C PHE A 462 15.74 19.96 -7.02
N LYS A 463 16.10 20.56 -8.15
CA LYS A 463 15.68 21.92 -8.52
C LYS A 463 14.16 22.02 -8.70
N ALA A 464 13.54 21.02 -9.34
CA ALA A 464 12.08 20.96 -9.47
C ALA A 464 11.41 20.80 -8.10
N ALA A 465 11.94 19.93 -7.24
CA ALA A 465 11.45 19.74 -5.88
C ALA A 465 11.46 21.05 -5.07
N ARG A 466 12.56 21.82 -5.15
CA ARG A 466 12.63 23.14 -4.50
C ARG A 466 11.55 24.09 -5.01
N LYS A 467 11.39 24.21 -6.34
CA LYS A 467 10.37 25.08 -6.94
C LYS A 467 8.95 24.68 -6.52
N LEU A 468 8.66 23.38 -6.46
CA LEU A 468 7.37 22.88 -6.02
C LEU A 468 7.11 23.22 -4.54
N LYS A 469 8.10 23.08 -3.66
CA LYS A 469 7.98 23.47 -2.26
C LYS A 469 7.73 24.97 -2.09
N ASP A 470 8.42 25.79 -2.87
CA ASP A 470 8.24 27.25 -2.86
C ASP A 470 6.85 27.66 -3.38
N LYS A 471 6.25 26.88 -4.28
CA LYS A 471 4.96 27.17 -4.91
C LYS A 471 3.76 26.57 -4.17
N LEU A 472 3.85 25.30 -3.77
CA LEU A 472 2.74 24.51 -3.18
C LEU A 472 2.84 24.34 -1.65
N GLY A 473 3.97 24.78 -1.06
CA GLY A 473 4.23 24.67 0.37
C GLY A 473 5.17 23.51 0.75
N GLU A 474 5.67 23.57 1.98
CA GLU A 474 6.72 22.66 2.48
C GLU A 474 6.32 21.19 2.47
N ASN A 475 5.05 20.88 2.57
CA ASN A 475 4.55 19.51 2.71
C ASN A 475 4.39 18.76 1.38
N VAL A 476 4.49 19.41 0.22
CA VAL A 476 4.39 18.74 -1.09
C VAL A 476 5.48 17.69 -1.30
N ILE A 477 6.69 17.94 -0.77
CA ILE A 477 7.81 16.99 -0.74
C ILE A 477 8.45 17.09 0.64
N ARG A 478 8.23 16.10 1.50
CA ARG A 478 8.72 16.12 2.89
C ARG A 478 10.06 15.43 3.04
N GLN A 479 10.35 14.44 2.20
CA GLN A 479 11.49 13.55 2.36
C GLN A 479 12.02 13.01 1.04
N THR A 480 13.26 12.52 1.11
CA THR A 480 13.90 11.74 0.05
C THR A 480 14.54 10.50 0.68
N ILE A 481 14.28 9.36 0.05
CA ILE A 481 14.63 8.02 0.53
C ILE A 481 15.87 7.56 -0.26
N ILE A 482 16.80 6.94 0.44
CA ILE A 482 18.00 6.33 -0.14
C ILE A 482 17.79 4.83 -0.13
N SER A 483 17.63 4.19 -1.30
CA SER A 483 17.63 2.72 -1.41
C SER A 483 19.07 2.20 -1.25
N HIS A 484 19.21 0.99 -0.71
CA HIS A 484 20.51 0.38 -0.40
C HIS A 484 21.38 1.32 0.44
N ALA A 485 20.81 1.91 1.49
CA ALA A 485 21.58 2.70 2.45
C ALA A 485 22.34 1.75 3.39
N THR A 486 23.65 1.72 3.28
CA THR A 486 24.52 0.84 4.08
C THR A 486 25.37 1.62 5.08
N SER A 487 25.58 2.92 4.83
CA SER A 487 26.59 3.71 5.54
C SER A 487 26.13 5.14 5.83
N VAL A 488 26.88 5.85 6.65
CA VAL A 488 26.63 7.27 6.94
C VAL A 488 26.97 8.16 5.73
N SER A 489 27.97 7.80 4.94
CA SER A 489 28.35 8.53 3.73
C SER A 489 27.19 8.62 2.75
N ASP A 490 26.34 7.57 2.58
CA ASP A 490 25.14 7.60 1.72
C ASP A 490 24.19 8.75 2.08
N MET A 491 24.01 8.99 3.38
CA MET A 491 23.15 10.09 3.87
C MET A 491 23.80 11.47 3.65
N LEU A 492 25.12 11.56 3.80
CA LEU A 492 25.87 12.80 3.59
C LEU A 492 26.01 13.13 2.09
N GLU A 493 26.14 12.14 1.23
CA GLU A 493 26.15 12.31 -0.23
C GLU A 493 24.83 12.91 -0.73
N LEU A 494 23.70 12.35 -0.27
CA LEU A 494 22.40 12.97 -0.56
C LEU A 494 22.31 14.39 0.00
N ALA A 495 22.87 14.66 1.17
CA ALA A 495 22.91 16.01 1.74
C ALA A 495 23.69 16.99 0.85
N ILE A 496 24.82 16.57 0.25
CA ILE A 496 25.55 17.37 -0.74
C ILE A 496 24.64 17.70 -1.94
N MET A 497 23.98 16.71 -2.51
CA MET A 497 23.06 16.94 -3.65
C MET A 497 21.92 17.91 -3.31
N LEU A 498 21.37 17.82 -2.11
CA LEU A 498 20.33 18.73 -1.62
C LEU A 498 20.87 20.14 -1.33
N LYS A 499 22.12 20.25 -0.85
CA LYS A 499 22.82 21.54 -0.67
C LYS A 499 22.96 22.28 -1.99
N GLU A 500 23.31 21.57 -3.08
CA GLU A 500 23.49 22.15 -4.42
C GLU A 500 22.26 22.95 -4.91
N VAL A 501 21.08 22.63 -4.41
CA VAL A 501 19.83 23.28 -4.78
C VAL A 501 19.21 24.10 -3.63
N GLY A 502 19.86 24.16 -2.46
CA GLY A 502 19.41 24.92 -1.30
C GLY A 502 18.22 24.28 -0.56
N LEU A 503 18.09 22.96 -0.61
CA LEU A 503 17.14 22.20 0.20
C LEU A 503 17.72 21.76 1.54
N VAL A 504 19.05 21.80 1.68
CA VAL A 504 19.79 21.55 2.93
C VAL A 504 20.88 22.63 3.07
N ASP A 505 21.13 23.06 4.28
CA ASP A 505 22.28 23.90 4.65
C ASP A 505 22.87 23.42 6.00
N ALA A 506 23.92 24.07 6.50
CA ALA A 506 24.60 23.69 7.74
C ALA A 506 23.73 23.87 9.01
N GLN A 507 22.51 24.40 8.91
CA GLN A 507 21.63 24.67 10.06
C GLN A 507 20.32 23.88 9.99
N LYS A 508 19.77 23.68 8.78
CA LYS A 508 18.45 23.08 8.58
C LYS A 508 18.35 22.26 7.32
N ALA A 509 17.40 21.32 7.32
CA ALA A 509 16.98 20.55 6.17
C ALA A 509 15.52 20.86 5.83
N ARG A 510 15.22 21.32 4.59
CA ARG A 510 13.83 21.45 4.11
C ARG A 510 13.22 20.11 3.74
N VAL A 511 14.05 19.13 3.38
CA VAL A 511 13.67 17.76 3.04
C VAL A 511 14.37 16.81 4.01
N GLN A 512 13.67 15.85 4.55
CA GLN A 512 14.26 14.84 5.43
C GLN A 512 15.01 13.79 4.61
N ILE A 513 16.20 13.41 5.05
CA ILE A 513 17.01 12.34 4.49
C ILE A 513 16.59 11.05 5.20
N VAL A 514 16.12 10.06 4.45
CA VAL A 514 15.56 8.82 4.98
C VAL A 514 16.35 7.63 4.44
N PRO A 515 17.14 6.95 5.26
CA PRO A 515 17.78 5.70 4.85
C PRO A 515 16.75 4.58 4.75
N LEU A 516 16.90 3.71 3.75
CA LEU A 516 16.15 2.47 3.60
C LEU A 516 17.12 1.30 3.73
N PHE A 517 16.92 0.48 4.76
CA PHE A 517 17.65 -0.76 4.99
C PHE A 517 16.88 -1.91 4.38
N GLU A 518 17.46 -2.61 3.40
CA GLU A 518 16.73 -3.54 2.50
C GLU A 518 17.10 -5.00 2.71
N THR A 519 18.38 -5.33 2.89
CA THR A 519 18.84 -6.71 3.08
C THR A 519 18.85 -7.11 4.55
N ILE A 520 19.02 -8.40 4.84
CA ILE A 520 19.23 -8.87 6.22
C ILE A 520 20.46 -8.21 6.84
N GLU A 521 21.56 -8.13 6.09
CA GLU A 521 22.81 -7.48 6.51
C GLU A 521 22.62 -5.98 6.79
N ASP A 522 21.91 -5.25 5.93
CA ASP A 522 21.61 -3.82 6.16
C ASP A 522 20.83 -3.61 7.46
N LEU A 523 19.83 -4.46 7.70
CA LEU A 523 18.98 -4.39 8.89
C LEU A 523 19.79 -4.66 10.17
N ASP A 524 20.69 -5.64 10.14
CA ASP A 524 21.55 -5.98 11.28
C ASP A 524 22.53 -4.85 11.60
N HIS A 525 23.07 -4.15 10.60
CA HIS A 525 23.98 -3.01 10.78
C HIS A 525 23.27 -1.66 10.96
N SER A 526 21.94 -1.64 10.88
CA SER A 526 21.17 -0.39 10.92
C SER A 526 21.35 0.40 12.22
N GLU A 527 21.49 -0.29 13.35
CA GLU A 527 21.76 0.34 14.66
C GLU A 527 23.08 1.10 14.64
N GLU A 528 24.16 0.47 14.21
CA GLU A 528 25.49 1.08 14.18
C GLU A 528 25.53 2.30 13.27
N THR A 529 24.98 2.18 12.06
CA THR A 529 24.87 3.25 11.07
C THR A 529 24.08 4.44 11.64
N MET A 530 22.91 4.20 12.23
CA MET A 530 22.10 5.30 12.78
C MET A 530 22.68 5.89 14.05
N ARG A 531 23.33 5.12 14.90
CA ARG A 531 24.06 5.60 16.08
C ARG A 531 25.17 6.58 15.68
N ARG A 532 25.94 6.23 14.66
CA ARG A 532 26.98 7.09 14.10
C ARG A 532 26.37 8.38 13.49
N TYR A 533 25.30 8.26 12.72
CA TYR A 533 24.60 9.41 12.14
C TYR A 533 24.05 10.36 13.21
N PHE A 534 23.36 9.85 14.24
CA PHE A 534 22.83 10.66 15.35
C PHE A 534 23.91 11.31 16.19
N SER A 535 25.15 10.80 16.17
CA SER A 535 26.29 11.41 16.87
C SER A 535 26.78 12.68 16.17
N LEU A 536 26.56 12.83 14.86
CA LEU A 536 27.05 13.96 14.07
C LEU A 536 26.38 15.27 14.50
N PRO A 537 27.15 16.34 14.77
CA PRO A 537 26.60 17.66 15.14
C PRO A 537 25.68 18.22 14.05
N LEU A 538 26.00 17.98 12.79
CA LEU A 538 25.24 18.44 11.64
C LEU A 538 23.88 17.73 11.54
N ALA A 539 23.86 16.41 11.68
CA ALA A 539 22.64 15.62 11.66
C ALA A 539 21.68 16.02 12.80
N LYS A 540 22.22 16.31 13.99
CA LYS A 540 21.42 16.82 15.13
C LYS A 540 20.70 18.14 14.79
N LYS A 541 21.34 19.05 14.07
CA LYS A 541 20.70 20.31 13.64
C LYS A 541 19.58 20.04 12.63
N TRP A 542 19.81 19.16 11.65
CA TRP A 542 18.79 18.79 10.68
C TRP A 542 17.58 18.12 11.33
N ILE A 543 17.82 17.17 12.24
CA ILE A 543 16.77 16.47 12.98
C ILE A 543 15.99 17.46 13.87
N ALA A 544 16.68 18.36 14.56
CA ALA A 544 16.04 19.41 15.36
C ALA A 544 15.15 20.34 14.51
N SER A 545 15.57 20.63 13.25
CA SER A 545 14.75 21.42 12.31
C SER A 545 13.47 20.71 11.84
N LYS A 546 13.30 19.44 12.21
CA LYS A 546 12.14 18.56 11.94
C LYS A 546 11.46 18.08 13.22
N ASP A 547 11.40 18.92 14.24
CA ASP A 547 10.75 18.63 15.53
C ASP A 547 11.33 17.39 16.26
N ASN A 548 12.61 17.12 16.04
CA ASN A 548 13.34 15.93 16.53
C ASN A 548 12.82 14.59 16.00
N TYR A 549 12.16 14.58 14.81
CA TYR A 549 11.80 13.34 14.14
C TYR A 549 12.87 12.92 13.13
N GLN A 550 13.19 11.62 13.13
CA GLN A 550 13.94 10.95 12.07
C GLN A 550 13.14 9.76 11.58
N GLU A 551 12.83 9.75 10.30
CA GLU A 551 12.21 8.61 9.65
C GLU A 551 13.28 7.65 9.12
N ILE A 552 13.03 6.34 9.30
CA ILE A 552 13.86 5.25 8.80
C ILE A 552 12.94 4.30 8.06
N MET A 553 13.27 3.98 6.82
CA MET A 553 12.50 3.04 6.04
C MET A 553 13.06 1.63 6.17
N LEU A 554 12.17 0.66 6.29
CA LEU A 554 12.48 -0.75 6.43
C LEU A 554 11.98 -1.52 5.21
N GLY A 555 12.87 -2.30 4.59
CA GLY A 555 12.61 -3.10 3.40
C GLY A 555 12.12 -4.49 3.74
N TYR A 556 10.87 -4.79 3.39
CA TYR A 556 10.22 -6.08 3.68
C TYR A 556 10.40 -7.10 2.55
N SER A 557 10.15 -6.65 1.31
CA SER A 557 10.19 -7.55 0.16
C SER A 557 11.59 -8.00 -0.20
N ASP A 558 12.56 -7.11 -0.08
CA ASP A 558 13.95 -7.38 -0.44
C ASP A 558 14.63 -8.22 0.64
N SER A 559 14.40 -7.94 1.94
CA SER A 559 14.88 -8.78 3.03
C SER A 559 14.26 -10.19 3.01
N ASN A 560 12.97 -10.31 2.63
CA ASN A 560 12.35 -11.62 2.45
C ASN A 560 12.97 -12.41 1.30
N LYS A 561 13.25 -11.78 0.18
CA LYS A 561 13.94 -12.42 -0.94
C LYS A 561 15.37 -12.82 -0.58
N ASP A 562 16.05 -12.02 0.24
CA ASP A 562 17.43 -12.25 0.68
C ASP A 562 17.56 -13.40 1.68
N GLY A 563 16.71 -13.44 2.72
CA GLY A 563 16.86 -14.38 3.84
C GLY A 563 15.67 -15.28 4.14
N GLY A 564 14.58 -15.21 3.36
CA GLY A 564 13.33 -15.93 3.65
C GLY A 564 12.41 -15.20 4.63
N TYR A 565 11.17 -15.72 4.74
CA TYR A 565 10.09 -15.05 5.48
C TYR A 565 10.38 -14.89 6.98
N LEU A 566 10.80 -15.98 7.63
CA LEU A 566 11.04 -16.00 9.08
C LEU A 566 12.16 -15.05 9.47
N SER A 567 13.27 -15.09 8.74
CA SER A 567 14.44 -14.24 8.96
C SER A 567 14.11 -12.77 8.74
N SER A 568 13.43 -12.46 7.63
CA SER A 568 12.99 -11.10 7.34
C SER A 568 12.10 -10.52 8.45
N CYS A 569 11.06 -11.26 8.87
CA CYS A 569 10.15 -10.80 9.91
C CYS A 569 10.85 -10.55 11.25
N TRP A 570 11.75 -11.44 11.64
CA TRP A 570 12.47 -11.35 12.90
C TRP A 570 13.51 -10.22 12.90
N THR A 571 14.34 -10.13 11.85
CA THR A 571 15.35 -9.07 11.73
C THR A 571 14.70 -7.68 11.70
N LEU A 572 13.57 -7.54 10.98
CA LEU A 572 12.78 -6.31 10.99
C LEU A 572 12.23 -5.98 12.39
N TYR A 573 11.81 -6.97 13.16
CA TYR A 573 11.33 -6.78 14.53
C TYR A 573 12.47 -6.30 15.44
N LYS A 574 13.64 -6.94 15.39
CA LYS A 574 14.84 -6.56 16.15
C LYS A 574 15.35 -5.17 15.78
N ALA A 575 15.48 -4.90 14.48
CA ALA A 575 15.94 -3.59 14.00
C ALA A 575 15.04 -2.44 14.55
N GLN A 576 13.72 -2.63 14.57
CA GLN A 576 12.81 -1.64 15.15
C GLN A 576 13.04 -1.45 16.66
N GLN A 577 13.30 -2.51 17.43
CA GLN A 577 13.60 -2.40 18.86
C GLN A 577 14.90 -1.61 19.08
N GLN A 578 15.96 -1.97 18.37
CA GLN A 578 17.28 -1.36 18.48
C GLN A 578 17.25 0.12 18.06
N LEU A 579 16.68 0.41 16.90
CA LEU A 579 16.52 1.79 16.38
C LEU A 579 15.64 2.67 17.27
N THR A 580 14.62 2.10 17.90
CA THR A 580 13.81 2.82 18.89
C THR A 580 14.64 3.15 20.12
N ALA A 581 15.45 2.22 20.61
CA ALA A 581 16.30 2.40 21.79
C ALA A 581 17.36 3.48 21.56
N ILE A 582 18.06 3.46 20.42
CA ILE A 582 19.04 4.52 20.11
C ILE A 582 18.37 5.88 19.91
N GLY A 583 17.17 5.90 19.31
CA GLY A 583 16.38 7.13 19.23
C GLY A 583 16.11 7.73 20.62
N ASP A 584 15.69 6.89 21.57
CA ASP A 584 15.49 7.33 22.97
C ASP A 584 16.80 7.82 23.62
N GLU A 585 17.94 7.15 23.36
CA GLU A 585 19.26 7.55 23.86
C GLU A 585 19.70 8.93 23.37
N PHE A 586 19.46 9.24 22.10
CA PHE A 586 19.84 10.52 21.49
C PHE A 586 18.75 11.60 21.57
N GLY A 587 17.59 11.31 22.15
CA GLY A 587 16.44 12.23 22.21
C GLY A 587 15.79 12.47 20.85
N VAL A 588 15.95 11.52 19.93
CA VAL A 588 15.37 11.54 18.58
C VAL A 588 14.11 10.68 18.55
N LYS A 589 13.03 11.23 18.01
CA LYS A 589 11.82 10.46 17.76
C LYS A 589 11.99 9.69 16.45
N VAL A 590 12.44 8.44 16.56
CA VAL A 590 12.49 7.56 15.40
C VAL A 590 11.07 7.17 14.99
N THR A 591 10.77 7.31 13.71
CA THR A 591 9.52 6.87 13.09
C THR A 591 9.84 5.90 11.98
N PHE A 592 9.05 4.83 11.87
CA PHE A 592 9.29 3.83 10.85
C PHE A 592 8.39 4.03 9.64
N PHE A 593 9.02 3.92 8.48
CA PHE A 593 8.33 3.77 7.22
C PHE A 593 8.40 2.30 6.78
N HIS A 594 7.30 1.60 6.93
CA HIS A 594 7.21 0.18 6.61
C HIS A 594 6.99 -0.02 5.11
N GLY A 595 8.02 -0.51 4.43
CA GLY A 595 7.97 -0.89 3.01
C GLY A 595 7.20 -2.20 2.78
N ARG A 596 6.04 -2.37 3.44
CA ARG A 596 5.25 -3.59 3.38
C ARG A 596 4.70 -3.83 1.98
N GLY A 597 4.73 -5.09 1.54
CA GLY A 597 4.01 -5.53 0.37
C GLY A 597 2.52 -5.80 0.63
N GLY A 598 1.78 -6.10 -0.43
CA GLY A 598 0.37 -6.50 -0.32
C GLY A 598 0.18 -7.94 0.14
N THR A 599 1.21 -8.77 0.03
CA THR A 599 1.17 -10.21 0.31
C THR A 599 2.15 -10.61 1.39
N VAL A 600 1.94 -11.78 2.01
CA VAL A 600 2.83 -12.32 3.06
C VAL A 600 4.27 -12.48 2.56
N GLY A 601 4.45 -13.05 1.37
CA GLY A 601 5.78 -13.18 0.75
C GLY A 601 6.49 -11.86 0.45
N ARG A 602 5.83 -10.72 0.70
CA ARG A 602 6.39 -9.36 0.64
C ARG A 602 6.25 -8.63 1.97
N GLY A 603 6.08 -9.38 3.07
CA GLY A 603 5.87 -8.85 4.41
C GLY A 603 4.49 -8.19 4.62
N GLY A 604 3.50 -8.50 3.76
CA GLY A 604 2.11 -8.11 3.92
C GLY A 604 1.37 -8.99 4.94
N GLY A 605 0.07 -8.76 5.05
CA GLY A 605 -0.84 -9.48 5.96
C GLY A 605 -1.98 -8.59 6.40
N PRO A 606 -2.91 -9.08 7.22
CA PRO A 606 -3.99 -8.27 7.77
C PRO A 606 -3.43 -7.03 8.48
N THR A 607 -4.00 -5.86 8.15
CA THR A 607 -3.40 -4.57 8.54
C THR A 607 -3.39 -4.34 10.05
N TYR A 608 -4.48 -4.70 10.73
CA TYR A 608 -4.62 -4.48 12.16
C TYR A 608 -3.60 -5.30 12.96
N GLU A 609 -3.53 -6.59 12.68
CA GLU A 609 -2.60 -7.53 13.31
C GLU A 609 -1.15 -7.15 13.05
N ALA A 610 -0.85 -6.78 11.82
CA ALA A 610 0.49 -6.37 11.43
C ALA A 610 1.00 -5.11 12.14
N ILE A 611 0.12 -4.18 12.50
CA ILE A 611 0.47 -2.97 13.26
C ILE A 611 0.53 -3.29 14.76
N THR A 612 -0.44 -4.05 15.28
CA THR A 612 -0.49 -4.37 16.71
C THR A 612 0.57 -5.38 17.15
N SER A 613 1.14 -6.15 16.23
CA SER A 613 2.25 -7.08 16.47
C SER A 613 3.64 -6.43 16.45
N GLN A 614 3.77 -5.16 16.06
CA GLN A 614 5.06 -4.44 16.07
C GLN A 614 5.69 -4.40 17.48
N PRO A 615 7.00 -4.15 17.62
CA PRO A 615 7.64 -3.99 18.92
C PRO A 615 6.99 -2.88 19.75
N LEU A 616 7.01 -3.04 21.07
CA LEU A 616 6.54 -1.98 21.98
C LEU A 616 7.36 -0.71 21.79
N LYS A 617 6.70 0.44 21.81
CA LYS A 617 7.28 1.77 21.62
C LYS A 617 7.81 2.07 20.20
N SER A 618 7.71 1.15 19.24
CA SER A 618 8.09 1.43 17.85
C SER A 618 7.17 2.46 17.20
N ILE A 619 5.91 2.54 17.64
CA ILE A 619 4.98 3.60 17.25
C ILE A 619 4.85 4.57 18.42
N LYS A 620 5.42 5.77 18.26
CA LYS A 620 5.33 6.84 19.28
C LYS A 620 4.13 7.74 19.05
N ASP A 621 4.00 8.29 17.85
CA ASP A 621 2.89 9.15 17.43
C ASP A 621 2.70 9.12 15.90
N ARG A 622 3.65 8.55 15.15
CA ARG A 622 3.59 8.47 13.69
C ARG A 622 3.95 7.07 13.21
N ILE A 623 3.25 6.63 12.16
CA ILE A 623 3.59 5.44 11.38
C ILE A 623 3.36 5.72 9.90
N ARG A 624 4.30 5.31 9.06
CA ARG A 624 4.15 5.32 7.61
C ARG A 624 4.19 3.90 7.08
N LEU A 625 3.39 3.62 6.07
CA LEU A 625 3.38 2.31 5.43
C LEU A 625 3.06 2.44 3.94
N THR A 626 3.70 1.63 3.13
CA THR A 626 3.35 1.53 1.73
C THR A 626 2.01 0.81 1.57
N GLU A 627 1.12 1.39 0.77
CA GLU A 627 -0.01 0.68 0.19
C GLU A 627 0.36 0.33 -1.24
N GLN A 628 0.61 -0.96 -1.44
CA GLN A 628 1.04 -1.46 -2.73
C GLN A 628 -0.14 -1.51 -3.70
N GLY A 629 0.17 -1.26 -4.97
CA GLY A 629 -0.86 -1.15 -5.99
C GLY A 629 -1.82 -2.33 -6.07
N GLU A 630 -1.37 -3.57 -5.79
CA GLU A 630 -2.21 -4.77 -5.82
C GLU A 630 -3.34 -4.76 -4.77
N VAL A 631 -3.20 -4.01 -3.68
CA VAL A 631 -4.22 -3.92 -2.62
C VAL A 631 -5.03 -2.64 -2.66
N ILE A 632 -4.58 -1.60 -3.38
CA ILE A 632 -5.26 -0.29 -3.43
C ILE A 632 -6.69 -0.44 -3.95
N GLY A 633 -6.89 -1.22 -5.01
CA GLY A 633 -8.22 -1.45 -5.59
C GLY A 633 -9.20 -2.08 -4.59
N ASN A 634 -8.76 -3.08 -3.84
CA ASN A 634 -9.59 -3.78 -2.87
C ASN A 634 -9.85 -2.93 -1.61
N LYS A 635 -8.81 -2.27 -1.08
CA LYS A 635 -8.92 -1.49 0.15
C LYS A 635 -9.59 -0.13 -0.05
N TYR A 636 -9.35 0.51 -1.21
CA TYR A 636 -9.68 1.91 -1.43
C TYR A 636 -10.46 2.17 -2.73
N GLY A 637 -10.97 1.13 -3.38
CA GLY A 637 -11.69 1.24 -4.64
C GLY A 637 -13.04 1.96 -4.53
N ASN A 638 -13.62 2.02 -3.32
CA ASN A 638 -14.84 2.78 -3.03
C ASN A 638 -14.74 3.45 -1.65
N LYS A 639 -15.60 4.45 -1.41
CA LYS A 639 -15.54 5.31 -0.21
C LYS A 639 -15.76 4.57 1.11
N ASP A 640 -16.57 3.51 1.13
CA ASP A 640 -16.89 2.78 2.35
C ASP A 640 -15.76 1.81 2.73
N ALA A 641 -15.21 1.10 1.74
CA ALA A 641 -14.02 0.28 1.94
C ALA A 641 -12.81 1.15 2.37
N ALA A 642 -12.64 2.32 1.75
CA ALA A 642 -11.59 3.26 2.14
C ALA A 642 -11.75 3.73 3.59
N TYR A 643 -12.96 4.13 3.99
CA TYR A 643 -13.24 4.54 5.36
C TYR A 643 -12.88 3.44 6.36
N TYR A 644 -13.35 2.22 6.12
CA TYR A 644 -13.07 1.07 6.97
C TYR A 644 -11.57 0.77 7.11
N ASN A 645 -10.86 0.66 5.98
CA ASN A 645 -9.44 0.35 6.03
C ASN A 645 -8.61 1.46 6.71
N LEU A 646 -9.01 2.72 6.54
CA LEU A 646 -8.38 3.85 7.22
C LEU A 646 -8.71 3.86 8.73
N GLU A 647 -9.94 3.52 9.11
CA GLU A 647 -10.35 3.37 10.51
C GLU A 647 -9.54 2.27 11.21
N MET A 648 -9.36 1.12 10.54
CA MET A 648 -8.53 0.01 11.04
C MET A 648 -7.07 0.42 11.25
N LEU A 649 -6.50 1.19 10.32
CA LEU A 649 -5.14 1.72 10.42
C LEU A 649 -4.97 2.62 11.64
N VAL A 650 -5.88 3.58 11.83
CA VAL A 650 -5.85 4.53 12.96
C VAL A 650 -6.04 3.79 14.28
N SER A 651 -7.03 2.91 14.35
CA SER A 651 -7.34 2.14 15.56
C SER A 651 -6.19 1.20 15.95
N ALA A 652 -5.56 0.54 14.98
CA ALA A 652 -4.40 -0.32 15.23
C ALA A 652 -3.21 0.48 15.78
N ALA A 653 -2.91 1.63 15.18
CA ALA A 653 -1.82 2.50 15.63
C ALA A 653 -2.05 2.98 17.08
N ILE A 654 -3.26 3.45 17.40
CA ILE A 654 -3.62 3.85 18.76
C ILE A 654 -3.49 2.68 19.72
N ASN A 655 -4.07 1.52 19.39
CA ASN A 655 -4.03 0.34 20.25
C ASN A 655 -2.59 -0.09 20.53
N ARG A 656 -1.70 0.01 19.52
CA ARG A 656 -0.28 -0.28 19.74
C ARG A 656 0.40 0.70 20.68
N MET A 657 0.10 2.00 20.58
CA MET A 657 0.65 3.04 21.43
C MET A 657 0.25 2.89 22.90
N ILE A 658 -0.99 2.48 23.16
CA ILE A 658 -1.52 2.36 24.52
C ILE A 658 -1.30 1.00 25.18
N THR A 659 -0.87 0.00 24.41
CA THR A 659 -0.64 -1.37 24.89
C THR A 659 0.55 -1.40 25.85
N LYS A 660 0.36 -1.95 27.05
CA LYS A 660 1.43 -2.19 28.01
C LYS A 660 2.00 -3.60 27.85
N LYS A 661 3.26 -3.79 28.22
CA LYS A 661 3.90 -5.11 28.25
C LYS A 661 3.11 -6.04 29.20
N LYS A 662 2.63 -7.16 28.66
CA LYS A 662 1.88 -8.17 29.42
C LYS A 662 2.78 -9.21 30.09
N SER A 663 3.92 -9.54 29.49
CA SER A 663 4.87 -10.52 30.01
C SER A 663 5.95 -9.85 30.86
N ASP A 664 6.53 -10.60 31.81
CA ASP A 664 7.70 -10.13 32.50
C ASP A 664 8.93 -10.10 31.55
N THR A 665 9.99 -9.43 31.96
CA THR A 665 11.18 -9.25 31.12
C THR A 665 11.88 -10.58 30.84
N ASN A 666 11.85 -11.55 31.76
CA ASN A 666 12.49 -12.84 31.61
C ASN A 666 11.81 -13.71 30.55
N THR A 667 10.46 -13.72 30.54
CA THR A 667 9.66 -14.42 29.52
C THR A 667 9.92 -13.86 28.12
N SER A 668 9.94 -12.51 27.97
CA SER A 668 10.24 -11.88 26.68
C SER A 668 11.64 -12.22 26.19
N ASN A 669 12.66 -12.15 27.04
CA ASN A 669 14.04 -12.46 26.66
C ASN A 669 14.20 -13.93 26.25
N ARG A 670 13.44 -14.84 26.89
CA ARG A 670 13.43 -16.25 26.53
C ARG A 670 12.83 -16.46 25.14
N TYR A 671 11.72 -15.83 24.82
CA TYR A 671 11.08 -15.93 23.50
C TYR A 671 12.01 -15.38 22.41
N GLU A 672 12.64 -14.22 22.65
CA GLU A 672 13.57 -13.61 21.72
C GLU A 672 14.80 -14.50 21.48
N ALA A 673 15.38 -15.14 22.50
CA ALA A 673 16.50 -16.07 22.36
C ALA A 673 16.13 -17.33 21.54
N ILE A 674 14.89 -17.83 21.69
CA ILE A 674 14.40 -18.95 20.89
C ILE A 674 14.27 -18.51 19.42
N MET A 675 13.72 -17.33 19.17
CA MET A 675 13.60 -16.81 17.81
C MET A 675 14.97 -16.61 17.16
N ASP A 676 15.97 -16.09 17.88
CA ASP A 676 17.34 -15.97 17.35
C ASP A 676 17.85 -17.31 16.84
N GLN A 677 17.73 -18.38 17.62
CA GLN A 677 18.19 -19.72 17.24
C GLN A 677 17.43 -20.27 16.02
N VAL A 678 16.10 -20.16 16.03
CA VAL A 678 15.26 -20.72 14.95
C VAL A 678 15.44 -19.94 13.66
N VAL A 679 15.62 -18.63 13.75
CA VAL A 679 15.80 -17.76 12.59
C VAL A 679 17.14 -17.96 11.91
N ASP A 680 18.23 -18.09 12.67
CA ASP A 680 19.55 -18.38 12.09
C ASP A 680 19.49 -19.68 11.25
N ARG A 681 18.82 -20.70 11.77
CA ARG A 681 18.66 -21.95 11.04
C ARG A 681 17.77 -21.80 9.80
N SER A 682 16.68 -21.06 9.89
CA SER A 682 15.80 -20.79 8.75
C SER A 682 16.51 -20.02 7.64
N TYR A 683 17.38 -19.08 8.02
CA TYR A 683 18.21 -18.32 7.09
C TYR A 683 19.13 -19.24 6.29
N ASP A 684 19.85 -20.13 6.98
CA ASP A 684 20.74 -21.09 6.35
C ASP A 684 20.00 -22.00 5.36
N ILE A 685 18.88 -22.60 5.79
CA ILE A 685 18.05 -23.49 4.96
C ILE A 685 17.57 -22.77 3.69
N TYR A 686 17.10 -21.52 3.84
CA TYR A 686 16.66 -20.74 2.70
C TYR A 686 17.81 -20.41 1.74
N ARG A 687 18.95 -19.93 2.27
CA ARG A 687 20.12 -19.54 1.49
C ARG A 687 20.76 -20.72 0.77
N ASP A 688 20.85 -21.88 1.41
CA ASP A 688 21.40 -23.09 0.84
C ASP A 688 20.64 -23.52 -0.41
N LEU A 689 19.31 -23.44 -0.41
CA LEU A 689 18.52 -23.75 -1.61
C LEU A 689 18.57 -22.63 -2.64
N VAL A 690 18.27 -21.39 -2.25
CA VAL A 690 18.01 -20.31 -3.21
C VAL A 690 19.29 -19.78 -3.87
N PHE A 691 20.38 -19.73 -3.10
CA PHE A 691 21.67 -19.17 -3.55
C PHE A 691 22.81 -20.19 -3.59
N GLY A 692 22.71 -21.28 -2.83
CA GLY A 692 23.72 -22.33 -2.76
C GLY A 692 23.51 -23.47 -3.75
N ASN A 693 22.27 -23.72 -4.20
CA ASN A 693 21.99 -24.79 -5.15
C ASN A 693 22.17 -24.32 -6.60
N GLU A 694 23.04 -24.98 -7.37
CA GLU A 694 23.38 -24.59 -8.73
C GLU A 694 22.22 -24.73 -9.75
N HIS A 695 21.21 -25.58 -9.46
CA HIS A 695 20.06 -25.82 -10.32
C HIS A 695 18.83 -24.97 -9.96
N PHE A 696 18.85 -24.25 -8.86
CA PHE A 696 17.67 -23.52 -8.38
C PHE A 696 17.25 -22.38 -9.32
N TYR A 697 18.21 -21.71 -9.94
CA TYR A 697 17.95 -20.67 -10.92
C TYR A 697 17.16 -21.25 -12.10
N ASP A 698 17.61 -22.35 -12.67
CA ASP A 698 16.95 -23.00 -13.81
C ASP A 698 15.58 -23.52 -13.42
N TYR A 699 15.45 -24.15 -12.24
CA TYR A 699 14.17 -24.58 -11.70
C TYR A 699 13.16 -23.43 -11.65
N PHE A 700 13.55 -22.28 -11.07
CA PHE A 700 12.65 -21.14 -10.97
C PHE A 700 12.22 -20.59 -12.33
N PHE A 701 13.16 -20.49 -13.28
CA PHE A 701 12.86 -19.96 -14.61
C PHE A 701 12.07 -20.93 -15.48
N GLU A 702 12.25 -22.22 -15.29
CA GLU A 702 11.54 -23.23 -16.07
C GLU A 702 10.18 -23.60 -15.46
N SER A 703 10.08 -23.69 -14.12
CA SER A 703 8.85 -24.10 -13.43
C SER A 703 7.89 -22.93 -13.08
N SER A 704 8.11 -21.73 -13.62
CA SER A 704 7.25 -20.59 -13.35
C SER A 704 6.98 -19.74 -14.61
N PRO A 705 5.93 -18.90 -14.61
CA PRO A 705 5.66 -18.01 -15.74
C PRO A 705 6.48 -16.71 -15.72
N ILE A 706 7.69 -16.71 -15.10
CA ILE A 706 8.52 -15.50 -14.93
C ILE A 706 8.83 -14.79 -16.24
N ASN A 707 9.03 -15.55 -17.34
CA ASN A 707 9.31 -14.99 -18.66
C ASN A 707 8.09 -14.21 -19.18
N ALA A 708 6.89 -14.75 -19.03
CA ALA A 708 5.65 -14.07 -19.39
C ALA A 708 5.38 -12.86 -18.47
N ILE A 709 5.68 -12.96 -17.18
CA ILE A 709 5.60 -11.85 -16.23
C ILE A 709 6.56 -10.72 -16.62
N SER A 710 7.77 -11.07 -17.06
CA SER A 710 8.78 -10.08 -17.49
C SER A 710 8.38 -9.32 -18.76
N SER A 711 7.65 -9.96 -19.67
CA SER A 711 7.09 -9.33 -20.88
C SER A 711 5.76 -8.62 -20.65
N PHE A 712 5.15 -8.82 -19.49
CA PHE A 712 3.85 -8.28 -19.16
C PHE A 712 3.91 -6.77 -18.92
N ASN A 713 2.98 -6.02 -19.52
CA ASN A 713 2.92 -4.55 -19.39
C ASN A 713 2.39 -4.10 -18.00
N ILE A 714 3.05 -4.54 -16.93
CA ILE A 714 2.57 -4.42 -15.55
C ILE A 714 2.67 -2.99 -15.02
N GLY A 715 3.65 -2.21 -15.49
CA GLY A 715 3.86 -0.84 -15.03
C GLY A 715 4.87 -0.09 -15.90
N SER A 716 5.19 1.14 -15.52
CA SER A 716 6.18 1.94 -16.23
C SER A 716 7.62 1.44 -16.05
N ARG A 717 7.89 0.70 -14.96
CA ARG A 717 9.23 0.18 -14.65
C ARG A 717 9.62 -1.01 -15.53
N PRO A 718 10.93 -1.18 -15.85
CA PRO A 718 11.45 -2.43 -16.37
C PRO A 718 11.30 -3.58 -15.36
N ALA A 719 11.05 -4.79 -15.83
CA ALA A 719 10.93 -5.98 -14.96
C ALA A 719 12.25 -6.36 -14.27
N ALA A 720 13.38 -6.01 -14.85
CA ALA A 720 14.71 -6.25 -14.31
C ALA A 720 15.61 -5.00 -14.42
N ARG A 721 16.58 -4.87 -13.52
CA ARG A 721 17.60 -3.80 -13.52
C ARG A 721 18.67 -4.02 -14.61
N LYS A 722 19.05 -5.30 -14.84
CA LYS A 722 20.05 -5.76 -15.81
C LYS A 722 19.59 -7.10 -16.42
N THR A 723 20.36 -7.65 -17.38
CA THR A 723 20.17 -9.04 -17.81
C THR A 723 20.28 -9.96 -16.61
N ILE A 724 19.25 -10.77 -16.35
CA ILE A 724 19.17 -11.63 -15.18
C ILE A 724 20.00 -12.87 -15.44
N THR A 725 21.03 -13.08 -14.66
CA THR A 725 21.90 -14.26 -14.70
C THR A 725 21.90 -15.01 -13.38
N GLU A 726 21.26 -14.46 -12.36
CA GLU A 726 21.19 -14.99 -11.01
C GLU A 726 19.93 -14.48 -10.28
N ILE A 727 19.48 -15.19 -9.25
CA ILE A 727 18.32 -14.81 -8.45
C ILE A 727 18.50 -13.43 -7.79
N GLY A 728 19.73 -13.09 -7.39
CA GLY A 728 20.08 -11.78 -6.81
C GLY A 728 19.66 -10.60 -7.67
N GLY A 729 19.78 -10.70 -9.00
CA GLY A 729 19.42 -9.66 -9.96
C GLY A 729 17.92 -9.46 -10.19
N LEU A 730 17.08 -10.39 -9.72
CA LEU A 730 15.61 -10.26 -9.81
C LEU A 730 15.08 -9.22 -8.82
N ARG A 731 14.04 -8.51 -9.25
CA ARG A 731 13.25 -7.68 -8.34
C ARG A 731 12.33 -8.55 -7.48
N ALA A 732 12.05 -8.11 -6.26
CA ALA A 732 11.21 -8.84 -5.30
C ALA A 732 9.78 -9.08 -5.81
N ILE A 733 9.18 -8.14 -6.56
CA ILE A 733 7.80 -8.30 -7.07
C ILE A 733 7.69 -9.44 -8.10
N PRO A 734 8.46 -9.50 -9.20
CA PRO A 734 8.46 -10.63 -10.11
C PRO A 734 8.77 -11.95 -9.43
N TRP A 735 9.69 -11.96 -8.45
CA TRP A 735 10.01 -13.12 -7.64
C TRP A 735 8.78 -13.68 -6.93
N VAL A 736 8.15 -12.90 -6.06
CA VAL A 736 7.00 -13.37 -5.28
C VAL A 736 5.80 -13.68 -6.17
N PHE A 737 5.58 -12.88 -7.21
CA PHE A 737 4.44 -13.04 -8.12
C PHE A 737 4.53 -14.34 -8.93
N SER A 738 5.73 -14.72 -9.36
CA SER A 738 5.94 -15.99 -10.09
C SER A 738 5.60 -17.20 -9.22
N TRP A 739 6.02 -17.19 -7.95
CA TRP A 739 5.70 -18.26 -7.01
C TRP A 739 4.22 -18.37 -6.67
N SER A 740 3.49 -17.25 -6.69
CA SER A 740 2.04 -17.28 -6.52
C SER A 740 1.33 -17.88 -7.73
N GLN A 741 1.82 -17.60 -8.93
CA GLN A 741 1.28 -18.14 -10.17
C GLN A 741 1.45 -19.67 -10.28
N SER A 742 2.61 -20.19 -9.89
CA SER A 742 2.87 -21.64 -9.85
C SER A 742 2.29 -22.36 -8.63
N ARG A 743 1.57 -21.63 -7.76
CA ARG A 743 0.88 -22.15 -6.56
C ARG A 743 1.80 -22.73 -5.48
N VAL A 744 3.09 -22.45 -5.53
CA VAL A 744 4.06 -22.85 -4.49
C VAL A 744 4.02 -21.89 -3.30
N MET A 745 3.85 -20.59 -3.54
CA MET A 745 3.91 -19.54 -2.50
C MET A 745 5.23 -19.52 -1.70
N PHE A 746 6.29 -20.03 -2.28
CA PHE A 746 7.59 -20.27 -1.69
C PHE A 746 8.12 -19.18 -0.74
N PRO A 747 8.11 -17.87 -1.11
CA PRO A 747 8.68 -16.83 -0.26
C PRO A 747 7.93 -16.59 1.06
N GLY A 748 6.79 -17.21 1.29
CA GLY A 748 5.98 -16.98 2.50
C GLY A 748 6.12 -18.04 3.57
N TRP A 749 6.88 -19.14 3.32
CA TRP A 749 6.92 -20.27 4.26
C TRP A 749 8.18 -21.10 4.22
N TYR A 750 9.01 -21.08 3.15
CA TYR A 750 10.14 -21.98 3.01
C TYR A 750 11.19 -21.72 4.10
N GLY A 751 11.68 -22.82 4.71
CA GLY A 751 12.65 -22.81 5.82
C GLY A 751 12.02 -22.70 7.22
N VAL A 752 10.69 -22.54 7.32
CA VAL A 752 9.98 -22.41 8.60
C VAL A 752 9.82 -23.77 9.28
N GLY A 753 9.39 -24.80 8.53
CA GLY A 753 9.13 -26.15 9.07
C GLY A 753 10.37 -26.79 9.66
N SER A 754 11.42 -26.86 8.87
CA SER A 754 12.70 -27.49 9.29
C SER A 754 13.32 -26.77 10.48
N SER A 755 13.30 -25.44 10.53
CA SER A 755 13.90 -24.69 11.63
C SER A 755 13.16 -24.90 12.96
N PHE A 756 11.83 -24.86 12.98
CA PHE A 756 11.07 -25.17 14.19
C PHE A 756 11.15 -26.64 14.56
N LYS A 757 11.16 -27.56 13.59
CA LYS A 757 11.28 -29.00 13.85
C LYS A 757 12.62 -29.31 14.54
N GLU A 758 13.73 -28.76 14.07
CA GLU A 758 15.03 -28.92 14.70
C GLU A 758 15.03 -28.40 16.15
N PHE A 759 14.36 -27.30 16.43
CA PHE A 759 14.21 -26.79 17.79
C PHE A 759 13.34 -27.72 18.66
N ILE A 760 12.22 -28.23 18.13
CA ILE A 760 11.35 -29.18 18.85
C ILE A 760 12.09 -30.48 19.17
N ASP A 761 12.90 -30.99 18.27
CA ASP A 761 13.62 -32.26 18.43
C ASP A 761 14.77 -32.18 19.47
N GLN A 762 15.23 -31.00 19.87
CA GLN A 762 16.23 -30.83 20.93
C GLN A 762 15.68 -31.20 22.32
N ASP A 763 14.41 -30.93 22.60
CA ASP A 763 13.76 -31.23 23.85
C ASP A 763 12.23 -31.38 23.62
N PRO A 764 11.59 -32.48 24.08
CA PRO A 764 10.15 -32.69 23.97
C PRO A 764 9.27 -31.58 24.54
N ASP A 765 9.79 -30.83 25.53
CA ASP A 765 9.06 -29.69 26.14
C ASP A 765 9.07 -28.44 25.26
N ASN A 766 9.88 -28.37 24.22
CA ASN A 766 10.00 -27.19 23.35
C ASN A 766 8.72 -26.88 22.58
N ILE A 767 7.92 -27.91 22.24
CA ILE A 767 6.62 -27.69 21.61
C ILE A 767 5.65 -26.91 22.51
N GLU A 768 5.66 -27.17 23.80
CA GLU A 768 4.80 -26.44 24.75
C GLU A 768 5.26 -24.99 24.93
N ILE A 769 6.56 -24.72 24.79
CA ILE A 769 7.09 -23.35 24.81
C ILE A 769 6.62 -22.59 23.57
N LEU A 770 6.67 -23.22 22.39
CA LEU A 770 6.18 -22.60 21.15
C LEU A 770 4.66 -22.33 21.18
N ARG A 771 3.90 -23.22 21.79
CA ARG A 771 2.44 -23.03 22.04
C ARG A 771 2.19 -21.86 22.98
N ASP A 772 2.98 -21.73 24.04
CA ASP A 772 2.91 -20.61 24.96
C ASP A 772 3.27 -19.28 24.25
N MET A 773 4.29 -19.27 23.39
CA MET A 773 4.63 -18.14 22.53
C MET A 773 3.47 -17.76 21.60
N TYR A 774 2.82 -18.73 20.96
CA TYR A 774 1.68 -18.49 20.07
C TYR A 774 0.49 -17.85 20.81
N GLN A 775 0.21 -18.30 22.03
CA GLN A 775 -0.90 -17.78 22.83
C GLN A 775 -0.63 -16.40 23.42
N ASN A 776 0.61 -16.10 23.76
CA ASN A 776 0.95 -14.93 24.59
C ASN A 776 1.77 -13.85 23.89
N TRP A 777 2.30 -14.10 22.70
CA TRP A 777 3.11 -13.14 21.96
C TRP A 777 2.50 -12.76 20.61
N PRO A 778 1.88 -11.57 20.47
CA PRO A 778 1.19 -11.14 19.26
C PRO A 778 2.06 -11.17 17.99
N PHE A 779 3.37 -10.90 18.10
CA PHE A 779 4.30 -11.04 16.98
C PHE A 779 4.34 -12.48 16.45
N PHE A 780 4.55 -13.44 17.34
CA PHE A 780 4.65 -14.84 16.96
C PHE A 780 3.32 -15.40 16.44
N GLN A 781 2.21 -14.99 17.05
CA GLN A 781 0.87 -15.32 16.57
C GLN A 781 0.63 -14.81 15.14
N SER A 782 0.94 -13.54 14.88
CA SER A 782 0.80 -12.95 13.55
C SER A 782 1.71 -13.61 12.51
N LEU A 783 2.93 -13.97 12.91
CA LEU A 783 3.90 -14.66 12.06
C LEU A 783 3.34 -16.02 11.59
N LEU A 784 2.89 -16.88 12.52
CA LEU A 784 2.38 -18.21 12.20
C LEU A 784 1.05 -18.15 11.44
N SER A 785 0.11 -17.30 11.84
CA SER A 785 -1.15 -17.11 11.11
C SER A 785 -0.94 -16.67 9.65
N ASN A 786 0.12 -15.91 9.37
CA ASN A 786 0.46 -15.57 7.99
C ASN A 786 1.04 -16.76 7.22
N VAL A 787 1.85 -17.62 7.86
CA VAL A 787 2.35 -18.88 7.26
C VAL A 787 1.18 -19.81 6.96
N ASP A 788 0.28 -20.02 7.92
CA ASP A 788 -0.95 -20.79 7.75
C ASP A 788 -1.77 -20.30 6.53
N MET A 789 -2.01 -19.00 6.45
CA MET A 789 -2.74 -18.40 5.32
C MET A 789 -2.04 -18.64 3.97
N VAL A 790 -0.72 -18.62 3.91
CA VAL A 790 0.03 -18.83 2.67
C VAL A 790 0.03 -20.30 2.27
N LEU A 791 0.24 -21.21 3.23
CA LEU A 791 0.13 -22.65 3.00
C LEU A 791 -1.26 -23.04 2.46
N SER A 792 -2.33 -22.45 2.99
CA SER A 792 -3.70 -22.70 2.55
C SER A 792 -3.97 -22.26 1.11
N LYS A 793 -3.21 -21.30 0.57
CA LYS A 793 -3.29 -20.85 -0.82
C LYS A 793 -2.42 -21.66 -1.78
N SER A 794 -1.47 -22.42 -1.27
CA SER A 794 -0.60 -23.28 -2.07
C SER A 794 -1.35 -24.50 -2.60
N ASN A 795 -0.84 -25.09 -3.67
CA ASN A 795 -1.34 -26.35 -4.21
C ASN A 795 -0.17 -27.12 -4.84
N MET A 796 0.36 -28.08 -4.10
CA MET A 796 1.55 -28.81 -4.52
C MET A 796 1.30 -29.75 -5.70
N ASN A 797 0.04 -30.18 -5.95
CA ASN A 797 -0.28 -30.94 -7.16
C ASN A 797 -0.16 -30.07 -8.42
N ILE A 798 -0.62 -28.83 -8.37
CA ILE A 798 -0.45 -27.86 -9.45
C ILE A 798 1.03 -27.48 -9.59
N ALA A 799 1.72 -27.24 -8.48
CA ALA A 799 3.15 -26.94 -8.47
C ALA A 799 3.97 -28.06 -9.15
N PHE A 800 3.57 -29.33 -8.97
CA PHE A 800 4.19 -30.45 -9.67
C PHE A 800 4.02 -30.38 -11.20
N GLU A 801 2.85 -29.95 -11.67
CA GLU A 801 2.63 -29.79 -13.12
C GLU A 801 3.52 -28.66 -13.70
N TYR A 802 3.81 -27.61 -12.93
CA TYR A 802 4.81 -26.62 -13.33
C TYR A 802 6.23 -27.18 -13.27
N ALA A 803 6.60 -27.98 -12.26
CA ALA A 803 7.90 -28.63 -12.20
C ALA A 803 8.18 -29.56 -13.40
N LYS A 804 7.14 -30.18 -13.97
CA LYS A 804 7.27 -30.99 -15.20
C LYS A 804 7.64 -30.16 -16.45
N LEU A 805 7.65 -28.84 -16.36
CA LEU A 805 8.16 -27.99 -17.42
C LEU A 805 9.69 -27.97 -17.48
N CYS A 806 10.38 -28.43 -16.42
CA CYS A 806 11.82 -28.62 -16.38
C CYS A 806 12.18 -29.89 -17.19
N GLU A 807 13.14 -29.74 -18.11
CA GLU A 807 13.58 -30.86 -18.95
C GLU A 807 14.62 -31.74 -18.25
N ASP A 808 15.43 -31.16 -17.37
CA ASP A 808 16.45 -31.83 -16.59
C ASP A 808 15.87 -32.46 -15.32
N GLU A 809 16.18 -33.74 -15.07
CA GLU A 809 15.71 -34.47 -13.90
C GLU A 809 16.31 -33.93 -12.58
N GLU A 810 17.56 -33.43 -12.57
CA GLU A 810 18.20 -32.85 -11.40
C GLU A 810 17.56 -31.50 -11.06
N VAL A 811 17.23 -30.69 -12.06
CA VAL A 811 16.46 -29.45 -11.90
C VAL A 811 15.05 -29.76 -11.37
N GLN A 812 14.38 -30.76 -11.94
CA GLN A 812 13.02 -31.14 -11.51
C GLN A 812 13.00 -31.68 -10.07
N ALA A 813 14.09 -32.32 -9.63
CA ALA A 813 14.21 -32.90 -8.28
C ALA A 813 14.08 -31.86 -7.16
N ILE A 814 14.36 -30.57 -7.43
CA ILE A 814 14.17 -29.46 -6.47
C ILE A 814 12.71 -29.38 -5.99
N TYR A 815 11.75 -29.76 -6.84
CA TYR A 815 10.33 -29.82 -6.44
C TYR A 815 10.12 -30.72 -5.20
N TYR A 816 10.78 -31.86 -5.13
CA TYR A 816 10.61 -32.77 -3.99
C TYR A 816 11.18 -32.20 -2.70
N THR A 817 12.31 -31.49 -2.77
CA THR A 817 12.86 -30.75 -1.62
C THR A 817 11.86 -29.69 -1.12
N ILE A 818 11.22 -28.98 -2.05
CA ILE A 818 10.19 -28.00 -1.72
C ILE A 818 8.93 -28.67 -1.15
N LEU A 819 8.52 -29.80 -1.69
CA LEU A 819 7.36 -30.56 -1.22
C LEU A 819 7.56 -31.08 0.20
N ASP A 820 8.74 -31.64 0.50
CA ASP A 820 9.06 -32.17 1.82
C ASP A 820 9.04 -31.04 2.88
N GLU A 821 9.63 -29.90 2.55
CA GLU A 821 9.60 -28.73 3.43
C GLU A 821 8.18 -28.16 3.59
N TRP A 822 7.36 -28.19 2.53
CA TRP A 822 5.96 -27.77 2.61
C TRP A 822 5.15 -28.63 3.57
N GLN A 823 5.27 -29.96 3.45
CA GLN A 823 4.58 -30.90 4.33
C GLN A 823 5.03 -30.72 5.78
N LEU A 824 6.35 -30.60 5.99
CA LEU A 824 6.92 -30.40 7.31
C LEU A 824 6.47 -29.09 7.93
N THR A 825 6.47 -28.00 7.15
CA THR A 825 6.01 -26.69 7.61
C THR A 825 4.54 -26.77 8.05
N LYS A 826 3.69 -27.39 7.23
CA LYS A 826 2.26 -27.59 7.57
C LYS A 826 2.09 -28.35 8.88
N ASP A 827 2.76 -29.48 9.03
CA ASP A 827 2.61 -30.33 10.22
C ASP A 827 3.11 -29.62 11.49
N VAL A 828 4.23 -28.90 11.40
CA VAL A 828 4.80 -28.15 12.53
C VAL A 828 3.93 -26.97 12.93
N ILE A 829 3.43 -26.19 11.97
CA ILE A 829 2.53 -25.05 12.26
C ILE A 829 1.26 -25.53 12.94
N LEU A 830 0.60 -26.55 12.41
CA LEU A 830 -0.61 -27.13 13.03
C LEU A 830 -0.34 -27.66 14.43
N ALA A 831 0.83 -28.28 14.66
CA ALA A 831 1.21 -28.77 15.98
C ALA A 831 1.40 -27.62 17.00
N ILE A 832 1.99 -26.49 16.57
CA ILE A 832 2.19 -25.32 17.43
C ILE A 832 0.85 -24.61 17.71
N GLU A 833 0.04 -24.37 16.68
CA GLU A 833 -1.26 -23.71 16.80
C GLU A 833 -2.28 -24.57 17.56
N GLY A 834 -2.11 -25.90 17.54
CA GLY A 834 -3.01 -26.85 18.20
C GLY A 834 -4.29 -27.13 17.40
N TYR A 835 -4.22 -27.07 16.07
CA TYR A 835 -5.33 -27.32 15.15
C TYR A 835 -5.05 -28.52 14.23
N ASP A 836 -6.12 -29.12 13.69
CA ASP A 836 -6.05 -30.27 12.78
C ASP A 836 -6.02 -29.85 11.29
N GLU A 837 -6.32 -28.60 11.01
CA GLU A 837 -6.44 -28.09 9.63
C GLU A 837 -6.04 -26.61 9.54
N LEU A 838 -5.54 -26.20 8.35
CA LEU A 838 -5.18 -24.82 8.07
C LEU A 838 -6.41 -23.91 8.11
N LEU A 839 -6.20 -22.63 8.48
CA LEU A 839 -7.24 -21.60 8.64
C LEU A 839 -8.34 -21.96 9.65
N ALA A 840 -8.03 -22.77 10.66
CA ALA A 840 -9.00 -23.12 11.70
C ALA A 840 -9.53 -21.89 12.45
N GLU A 841 -8.71 -20.85 12.63
CA GLU A 841 -9.10 -19.57 13.23
C GLU A 841 -9.77 -18.59 12.26
N ASN A 842 -9.73 -18.83 10.95
CA ASN A 842 -10.26 -17.94 9.94
C ASN A 842 -11.19 -18.65 8.95
N SER A 843 -12.34 -19.09 9.45
CA SER A 843 -13.34 -19.82 8.67
C SER A 843 -13.86 -19.00 7.48
N TYR A 844 -13.94 -17.68 7.59
CA TYR A 844 -14.35 -16.81 6.49
C TYR A 844 -13.39 -16.91 5.31
N LEU A 845 -12.08 -16.77 5.54
CA LEU A 845 -11.07 -16.91 4.49
C LEU A 845 -11.03 -18.34 3.94
N LYS A 846 -11.16 -19.32 4.80
CA LYS A 846 -11.23 -20.74 4.42
C LYS A 846 -12.38 -21.03 3.45
N ASP A 847 -13.59 -20.60 3.80
CA ASP A 847 -14.78 -20.77 2.96
C ASP A 847 -14.62 -20.03 1.62
N SER A 848 -14.13 -18.79 1.68
CA SER A 848 -13.86 -17.96 0.51
C SER A 848 -12.85 -18.60 -0.45
N LEU A 849 -11.75 -19.18 0.07
CA LEU A 849 -10.77 -19.90 -0.74
C LEU A 849 -11.34 -21.19 -1.32
N ASN A 850 -11.99 -22.01 -0.52
CA ASN A 850 -12.59 -23.26 -0.96
C ASN A 850 -13.59 -23.05 -2.10
N TYR A 851 -14.36 -21.97 -2.05
CA TYR A 851 -15.31 -21.62 -3.07
C TYR A 851 -14.66 -21.21 -4.41
N ARG A 852 -13.51 -20.55 -4.36
CA ARG A 852 -12.83 -19.99 -5.55
C ARG A 852 -11.76 -20.89 -6.14
N MET A 853 -11.11 -21.72 -5.32
CA MET A 853 -9.98 -22.56 -5.76
C MET A 853 -10.28 -23.40 -7.02
N PRO A 854 -11.43 -24.04 -7.18
CA PRO A 854 -11.72 -24.82 -8.39
C PRO A 854 -11.60 -24.00 -9.68
N TYR A 855 -11.95 -22.72 -9.63
CA TYR A 855 -11.99 -21.88 -10.82
C TYR A 855 -10.60 -21.40 -11.27
N PHE A 856 -9.75 -21.02 -10.36
CA PHE A 856 -8.40 -20.62 -10.75
C PHE A 856 -7.43 -21.81 -10.92
N ASN A 857 -7.76 -22.99 -10.41
CA ASN A 857 -7.06 -24.22 -10.80
C ASN A 857 -7.19 -24.46 -12.32
N ILE A 858 -8.35 -24.20 -12.90
CA ILE A 858 -8.55 -24.30 -14.35
C ILE A 858 -7.63 -23.34 -15.09
N LEU A 859 -7.51 -22.10 -14.61
CA LEU A 859 -6.61 -21.11 -15.19
C LEU A 859 -5.14 -21.53 -15.11
N ASN A 860 -4.72 -22.22 -14.03
CA ASN A 860 -3.37 -22.78 -13.93
C ASN A 860 -3.10 -23.84 -15.03
N TYR A 861 -4.03 -24.75 -15.27
CA TYR A 861 -3.88 -25.75 -16.35
C TYR A 861 -3.87 -25.12 -17.73
N ILE A 862 -4.70 -24.10 -17.98
CA ILE A 862 -4.68 -23.35 -19.24
C ILE A 862 -3.33 -22.61 -19.38
N GLN A 863 -2.82 -21.99 -18.30
CA GLN A 863 -1.52 -21.32 -18.32
C GLN A 863 -0.39 -22.28 -18.64
N LEU A 864 -0.39 -23.46 -18.02
CA LEU A 864 0.60 -24.53 -18.27
C LEU A 864 0.58 -24.95 -19.76
N GLU A 865 -0.59 -25.19 -20.33
CA GLU A 865 -0.70 -25.59 -21.74
C GLU A 865 -0.25 -24.46 -22.68
N LEU A 866 -0.60 -23.22 -22.37
CA LEU A 866 -0.15 -22.05 -23.13
C LEU A 866 1.38 -21.88 -23.07
N ILE A 867 2.01 -22.07 -21.91
CA ILE A 867 3.47 -22.04 -21.78
C ILE A 867 4.12 -23.16 -22.60
N LYS A 868 3.56 -24.38 -22.58
CA LYS A 868 4.05 -25.49 -23.41
C LYS A 868 3.95 -25.16 -24.91
N ARG A 869 2.83 -24.60 -25.35
CA ARG A 869 2.64 -24.17 -26.76
C ARG A 869 3.61 -23.03 -27.12
N GLN A 870 3.81 -22.05 -26.24
CA GLN A 870 4.77 -20.98 -26.48
C GLN A 870 6.19 -21.52 -26.66
N ARG A 871 6.63 -22.46 -25.81
CA ARG A 871 7.97 -23.08 -25.91
C ARG A 871 8.15 -23.88 -27.19
N ARG A 872 7.07 -24.44 -27.74
CA ARG A 872 7.08 -25.13 -29.05
C ARG A 872 6.95 -24.19 -30.24
N GLY A 873 6.76 -22.88 -30.01
CA GLY A 873 6.56 -21.90 -31.09
C GLY A 873 5.20 -22.00 -31.78
N GLU A 874 4.18 -22.51 -31.09
CA GLU A 874 2.84 -22.76 -31.63
C GLU A 874 1.87 -21.58 -31.38
N LEU A 875 2.30 -20.53 -30.68
CA LEU A 875 1.50 -19.33 -30.38
C LEU A 875 1.92 -18.15 -31.27
N SER A 876 0.95 -17.42 -31.80
CA SER A 876 1.17 -16.10 -32.37
C SER A 876 1.37 -15.07 -31.24
N ALA A 877 1.93 -13.89 -31.58
CA ALA A 877 2.14 -12.81 -30.61
C ALA A 877 0.83 -12.34 -29.94
N ASP A 878 -0.31 -12.46 -30.60
CA ASP A 878 -1.62 -12.13 -30.03
C ASP A 878 -2.10 -13.23 -29.08
N GLU A 879 -1.81 -14.49 -29.36
CA GLU A 879 -2.18 -15.62 -28.52
C GLU A 879 -1.29 -15.72 -27.25
N GLU A 880 -0.04 -15.27 -27.29
CA GLU A 880 0.81 -15.16 -26.10
C GLU A 880 0.19 -14.29 -25.02
N ARG A 881 -0.67 -13.32 -25.40
CA ARG A 881 -1.42 -12.48 -24.45
C ARG A 881 -2.42 -13.26 -23.60
N LEU A 882 -2.79 -14.48 -24.00
CA LEU A 882 -3.65 -15.34 -23.20
C LEU A 882 -2.97 -15.76 -21.90
N ILE A 883 -1.64 -15.94 -21.93
CA ILE A 883 -0.88 -16.20 -20.71
C ILE A 883 -1.08 -15.05 -19.71
N HIS A 884 -1.05 -13.82 -20.19
CA HIS A 884 -1.30 -12.64 -19.36
C HIS A 884 -2.74 -12.60 -18.79
N THR A 885 -3.74 -13.09 -19.54
CA THR A 885 -5.12 -13.21 -19.04
C THR A 885 -5.20 -14.21 -17.89
N THR A 886 -4.55 -15.36 -18.03
CA THR A 886 -4.50 -16.37 -16.94
C THR A 886 -3.76 -15.83 -15.72
N ILE A 887 -2.64 -15.11 -15.90
CA ILE A 887 -1.89 -14.46 -14.83
C ILE A 887 -2.81 -13.51 -14.03
N ASN A 888 -3.55 -12.64 -14.72
CA ASN A 888 -4.49 -11.72 -14.10
C ASN A 888 -5.64 -12.45 -13.36
N GLY A 889 -6.19 -13.48 -13.96
CA GLY A 889 -7.28 -14.28 -13.38
C GLY A 889 -6.85 -15.01 -12.09
N ILE A 890 -5.68 -15.66 -12.10
CA ILE A 890 -5.11 -16.34 -10.93
C ILE A 890 -4.82 -15.32 -9.81
N ALA A 891 -4.20 -14.19 -10.13
CA ALA A 891 -3.92 -13.14 -9.15
C ALA A 891 -5.21 -12.57 -8.53
N THR A 892 -6.26 -12.36 -9.32
CA THR A 892 -7.58 -11.91 -8.85
C THR A 892 -8.23 -12.95 -7.92
N GLY A 893 -8.13 -14.24 -8.29
CA GLY A 893 -8.70 -15.34 -7.48
C GLY A 893 -8.01 -15.53 -6.14
N LEU A 894 -6.69 -15.40 -6.10
CA LEU A 894 -5.89 -15.63 -4.89
C LEU A 894 -5.96 -14.48 -3.87
N ARG A 895 -6.47 -13.32 -4.20
CA ARG A 895 -6.47 -12.11 -3.37
C ARG A 895 -5.16 -11.92 -2.57
N ASN A 896 -4.50 -10.82 -2.71
CA ASN A 896 -3.27 -10.49 -1.96
C ASN A 896 -2.14 -11.51 -2.10
N SER A 897 -1.89 -12.02 -3.28
CA SER A 897 -0.86 -13.05 -3.52
C SER A 897 0.29 -12.59 -4.43
N GLY A 898 0.50 -11.29 -4.62
CA GLY A 898 1.65 -10.88 -5.40
C GLY A 898 1.60 -9.51 -5.97
#